data_09acc87e792c8f4a8d5a1a6ce623095b
#
_entry.id   09acc87e792c8f4a8d5a1a6ce623095b
#
_cell.length_a   1.000
_cell.length_b   1.000
_cell.length_c   1.000
_cell.angle_alpha   90.00
_cell.angle_beta   90.00
_cell.angle_gamma   90.00
#
_symmetry.space_group_name_H-M   'P 1'
#
loop_
_entity.id
_entity.type
_entity.pdbx_description
1 polymer ?
#
loop_
_entity_poly.entity_id
_entity_poly.type
_entity_poly.pdbx_seq_one_letter_code
_entity_poly.pdbx_strand_id
1 'polypeptide(L)'
;MLLAFQAGEGQRRIGAEAEWFRGLLAFPYTNRLDELPLAPPYARARYPFSFTYNGRPSDTLLPVWPTASGSNDLGGGVATSWRAWTDPATGLRVRFESRCHQGFPDRDWVLYFENTGSRDTPVIENIQALDLTLATPLEGDASYRLHRTKGAPADPTDFEPAIVPLKAGQTERLSAGGGRSSNRDFPFFKVETGEGSLIIAVGWSGQWAAALNSPDRHHLRVTAGQEQTHFILHPGERVRSPRILLFLHRGDTWEANARFRQLIYRYYAAKRNGRTPLPILFCNTCFTRGGGWLNECNASNQISLIQAYAPLGLEALITDAGWFEGGWPAGAGNWTPRHDAYPLGMAPVAAAAAAHAMIYGLWFEPERVVAGTEFHRLHPDWVLTDGRPGQTTLLANFGLREVQEHFFTIVKGFMALPGFRFYRQDFNMDPLDYWRHNDAPDRQGITEMRYIEGLYAYWDRLAATWPDGLREECASGGRRIDLETLQRMPLHQKSDYWFDNEVDQASLWSLSQYLPNSLVTAPLTRLDDYSFRSTLAASLIPAWIADAPGFDLERARKLLDRYRAVRHLLVGAWYPLLPYSRSARDWMAVQFHRPDLGEGMILLFRHAESPYRTVEVALRGLKAERNYALSFDNSGETQRVRGADLMSHFLLSLDARPGSELITYREIAERHHQ
;
A
#
# COMPACT_ATOMS: atom_id res chain seq x y z
N MET A 1 -5.35 -4.65 28.01
CA MET A 1 -5.95 -5.89 28.50
C MET A 1 -5.89 -6.89 27.36
N LEU A 2 -4.98 -7.85 27.45
CA LEU A 2 -4.67 -8.81 26.40
C LEU A 2 -5.84 -9.79 26.25
N LEU A 3 -6.32 -9.92 25.00
CA LEU A 3 -7.27 -10.96 24.61
C LEU A 3 -6.70 -12.34 24.92
N ALA A 4 -7.36 -13.06 25.84
CA ALA A 4 -7.18 -14.49 26.00
C ALA A 4 -7.84 -15.19 24.79
N PHE A 5 -7.07 -15.36 23.73
CA PHE A 5 -7.34 -16.42 22.76
C PHE A 5 -7.22 -17.77 23.47
N GLN A 6 -8.01 -18.74 23.06
CA GLN A 6 -7.90 -20.14 23.52
C GLN A 6 -6.43 -20.55 23.56
N ALA A 7 -5.87 -20.57 24.77
CA ALA A 7 -4.44 -20.44 25.00
C ALA A 7 -3.61 -21.68 24.65
N GLY A 8 -4.22 -22.74 24.12
CA GLY A 8 -3.52 -23.98 23.82
C GLY A 8 -3.06 -24.15 22.37
N GLU A 9 -3.92 -23.90 21.39
CA GLU A 9 -3.58 -24.11 19.96
C GLU A 9 -2.95 -22.89 19.31
N GLY A 10 -3.41 -21.68 19.64
CA GLY A 10 -2.84 -20.43 19.08
C GLY A 10 -1.38 -20.19 19.51
N GLN A 11 -1.02 -20.50 20.77
CA GLN A 11 0.36 -20.37 21.23
C GLN A 11 1.30 -21.42 20.62
N ARG A 12 0.82 -22.65 20.35
CA ARG A 12 1.61 -23.68 19.67
C ARG A 12 1.84 -23.34 18.20
N ARG A 13 0.85 -22.74 17.50
CA ARG A 13 0.97 -22.28 16.10
C ARG A 13 1.97 -21.13 15.97
N ILE A 14 1.85 -20.11 16.81
CA ILE A 14 2.80 -18.97 16.83
C ILE A 14 4.23 -19.48 17.15
N GLY A 15 4.38 -20.49 17.98
CA GLY A 15 5.67 -21.10 18.27
C GLY A 15 6.32 -21.76 17.07
N ALA A 16 5.57 -22.52 16.28
CA ALA A 16 6.08 -23.19 15.08
C ALA A 16 6.41 -22.22 13.94
N GLU A 17 5.59 -21.19 13.73
CA GLU A 17 5.81 -20.13 12.76
C GLU A 17 7.05 -19.28 13.14
N ALA A 18 7.20 -18.94 14.42
CA ALA A 18 8.38 -18.25 14.93
C ALA A 18 9.65 -19.11 14.87
N GLU A 19 9.53 -20.43 15.01
CA GLU A 19 10.64 -21.38 14.86
C GLU A 19 11.10 -21.46 13.40
N TRP A 20 10.18 -21.44 12.43
CA TRP A 20 10.50 -21.36 11.03
C TRP A 20 11.33 -20.10 10.70
N PHE A 21 10.91 -18.91 11.20
CA PHE A 21 11.68 -17.67 11.01
C PHE A 21 13.02 -17.68 11.75
N ARG A 22 13.12 -18.34 12.91
CA ARG A 22 14.42 -18.53 13.58
C ARG A 22 15.35 -19.39 12.75
N GLY A 23 14.84 -20.48 12.13
CA GLY A 23 15.57 -21.31 11.20
C GLY A 23 16.02 -20.55 9.96
N LEU A 24 15.15 -19.72 9.38
CA LEU A 24 15.46 -18.86 8.22
C LEU A 24 16.62 -17.90 8.48
N LEU A 25 16.81 -17.45 9.73
CA LEU A 25 17.85 -16.48 10.10
C LEU A 25 19.02 -17.09 10.85
N ALA A 26 19.01 -18.38 11.15
CA ALA A 26 20.15 -19.09 11.65
C ALA A 26 21.15 -19.32 10.49
N PHE A 27 22.01 -18.37 10.23
CA PHE A 27 23.01 -18.49 9.17
C PHE A 27 24.12 -19.50 9.51
N PRO A 28 24.45 -20.50 8.66
CA PRO A 28 23.82 -20.80 7.38
C PRO A 28 22.36 -21.27 7.56
N TYR A 29 21.53 -20.88 6.63
CA TYR A 29 20.11 -21.17 6.59
C TYR A 29 19.85 -22.68 6.68
N THR A 30 19.16 -23.12 7.73
CA THR A 30 18.67 -24.49 7.88
C THR A 30 17.15 -24.48 7.91
N ASN A 31 16.53 -24.84 6.79
CA ASN A 31 15.09 -25.06 6.73
C ASN A 31 14.83 -26.53 7.15
N ARG A 32 14.00 -26.78 8.13
CA ARG A 32 13.57 -28.16 8.48
C ARG A 32 12.60 -28.76 7.45
N LEU A 33 12.10 -27.97 6.49
CA LEU A 33 11.47 -28.51 5.28
C LEU A 33 12.47 -29.18 4.33
N ASP A 34 13.73 -29.26 4.73
CA ASP A 34 14.90 -29.67 3.99
C ASP A 34 15.20 -31.19 3.99
N GLU A 35 14.31 -32.02 4.48
CA GLU A 35 14.54 -33.48 4.48
C GLU A 35 14.46 -34.10 3.06
N LEU A 36 14.04 -33.31 2.06
CA LEU A 36 14.06 -33.72 0.65
C LEU A 36 15.39 -33.31 0.00
N PRO A 37 16.16 -34.22 -0.60
CA PRO A 37 17.39 -33.88 -1.27
C PRO A 37 17.11 -33.01 -2.51
N LEU A 38 17.63 -31.78 -2.52
CA LEU A 38 17.57 -30.90 -3.68
C LEU A 38 18.51 -31.42 -4.76
N ALA A 39 17.95 -31.74 -5.93
CA ALA A 39 18.80 -32.05 -7.10
C ALA A 39 19.44 -30.75 -7.65
N PRO A 40 20.70 -30.81 -8.14
CA PRO A 40 21.27 -29.68 -8.87
C PRO A 40 20.37 -29.30 -10.06
N PRO A 41 20.17 -28.00 -10.38
CA PRO A 41 20.92 -26.81 -9.95
C PRO A 41 20.35 -26.13 -8.69
N TYR A 42 19.43 -26.73 -7.96
CA TYR A 42 18.71 -26.15 -6.82
C TYR A 42 19.44 -26.37 -5.50
N ALA A 43 20.76 -26.26 -5.51
CA ALA A 43 21.54 -26.26 -4.28
C ALA A 43 20.99 -25.21 -3.31
N ARG A 44 20.86 -25.59 -2.03
CA ARG A 44 20.31 -24.75 -0.96
C ARG A 44 20.95 -23.38 -0.95
N ALA A 45 20.14 -22.32 -1.12
CA ALA A 45 20.56 -20.99 -0.75
C ALA A 45 20.87 -20.99 0.76
N ARG A 46 22.10 -20.63 1.14
CA ARG A 46 22.49 -20.55 2.57
C ARG A 46 21.92 -19.31 3.27
N TYR A 47 21.40 -18.39 2.49
CA TYR A 47 20.88 -17.10 2.94
C TYR A 47 19.55 -16.82 2.24
N PRO A 48 18.62 -16.07 2.87
CA PRO A 48 17.33 -15.74 2.25
C PRO A 48 17.46 -14.66 1.17
N PHE A 49 18.65 -14.39 0.71
CA PHE A 49 19.02 -13.44 -0.34
C PHE A 49 20.24 -13.96 -1.12
N SER A 50 20.45 -13.41 -2.30
CA SER A 50 21.65 -13.70 -3.10
C SER A 50 22.10 -12.49 -3.91
N PHE A 51 23.36 -12.50 -4.34
CA PHE A 51 23.94 -11.56 -5.29
C PHE A 51 25.18 -12.19 -5.92
N THR A 52 25.63 -11.61 -7.02
CA THR A 52 26.91 -11.95 -7.65
C THR A 52 27.91 -10.83 -7.38
N TYR A 53 29.14 -11.17 -7.02
CA TYR A 53 30.22 -10.22 -6.79
C TYR A 53 31.50 -10.67 -7.47
N ASN A 54 32.02 -9.84 -8.37
CA ASN A 54 33.18 -10.17 -9.21
C ASN A 54 32.98 -11.52 -9.93
N GLY A 55 31.79 -11.75 -10.49
CA GLY A 55 31.41 -13.01 -11.16
C GLY A 55 31.20 -14.22 -10.26
N ARG A 56 31.30 -14.07 -8.93
CA ARG A 56 31.17 -15.18 -7.97
C ARG A 56 29.85 -15.06 -7.18
N PRO A 57 29.13 -16.19 -7.00
CA PRO A 57 27.90 -16.18 -6.18
C PRO A 57 28.18 -15.90 -4.70
N SER A 58 27.26 -15.15 -4.06
CA SER A 58 27.37 -14.75 -2.65
C SER A 58 27.46 -15.91 -1.66
N ASP A 59 26.82 -17.05 -1.95
CA ASP A 59 26.86 -18.23 -1.10
C ASP A 59 28.27 -18.90 -1.02
N THR A 60 29.16 -18.61 -1.98
CA THR A 60 30.56 -19.03 -1.96
C THR A 60 31.46 -18.03 -1.24
N LEU A 61 31.03 -16.77 -1.11
CA LEU A 61 31.78 -15.66 -0.55
C LEU A 61 31.49 -15.43 0.94
N LEU A 62 30.22 -15.28 1.27
CA LEU A 62 29.80 -14.92 2.63
C LEU A 62 30.25 -15.90 3.73
N PRO A 63 30.35 -17.24 3.49
CA PRO A 63 30.85 -18.15 4.51
C PRO A 63 32.30 -17.93 4.96
N VAL A 64 33.11 -17.30 4.10
CA VAL A 64 34.54 -17.09 4.36
C VAL A 64 34.90 -15.64 4.70
N TRP A 65 33.96 -14.72 4.57
CA TRP A 65 34.15 -13.33 4.95
C TRP A 65 34.04 -13.13 6.47
N PRO A 66 34.87 -12.28 7.09
CA PRO A 66 34.70 -11.84 8.46
C PRO A 66 33.31 -11.30 8.72
N THR A 67 32.73 -11.66 9.86
CA THR A 67 31.35 -11.28 10.22
C THR A 67 31.28 -10.48 11.52
N ALA A 68 30.34 -9.58 11.59
CA ALA A 68 29.87 -8.91 12.82
C ALA A 68 28.34 -9.00 12.88
N SER A 69 27.79 -9.03 14.08
CA SER A 69 26.33 -9.10 14.26
C SER A 69 25.91 -8.40 15.56
N GLY A 70 24.64 -8.04 15.64
CA GLY A 70 24.05 -7.46 16.83
C GLY A 70 22.52 -7.50 16.76
N SER A 71 21.91 -7.18 17.90
CA SER A 71 20.46 -7.10 18.02
C SER A 71 20.09 -5.98 19.00
N ASN A 72 18.94 -5.35 18.76
CA ASN A 72 18.37 -4.33 19.62
C ASN A 72 16.85 -4.54 19.74
N ASP A 73 16.32 -4.26 20.93
CA ASP A 73 14.89 -4.05 21.12
C ASP A 73 14.60 -2.55 20.95
N LEU A 74 13.82 -2.19 19.94
CA LEU A 74 13.45 -0.79 19.70
C LEU A 74 12.29 -0.32 20.58
N GLY A 75 11.72 -1.21 21.41
CA GLY A 75 10.48 -0.96 22.13
C GLY A 75 9.26 -1.04 21.22
N GLY A 76 8.05 -0.84 21.79
CA GLY A 76 6.80 -0.90 21.02
C GLY A 76 6.50 -2.26 20.38
N GLY A 77 7.21 -3.31 20.78
CA GLY A 77 7.06 -4.66 20.25
C GLY A 77 7.83 -4.91 18.93
N VAL A 78 8.87 -4.13 18.65
CA VAL A 78 9.74 -4.28 17.48
C VAL A 78 11.14 -4.70 17.92
N ALA A 79 11.56 -5.90 17.54
CA ALA A 79 12.92 -6.37 17.73
C ALA A 79 13.68 -6.33 16.39
N THR A 80 14.94 -5.90 16.44
CA THR A 80 15.83 -5.82 15.28
C THR A 80 17.04 -6.70 15.48
N SER A 81 17.55 -7.24 14.37
CA SER A 81 18.83 -7.92 14.34
C SER A 81 19.58 -7.57 13.06
N TRP A 82 20.90 -7.60 13.11
CA TRP A 82 21.70 -7.37 11.94
C TRP A 82 22.91 -8.31 11.90
N ARG A 83 23.35 -8.60 10.69
CA ARG A 83 24.64 -9.26 10.42
C ARG A 83 25.32 -8.57 9.26
N ALA A 84 26.61 -8.37 9.34
CA ALA A 84 27.45 -7.79 8.32
C ALA A 84 28.59 -8.75 7.96
N TRP A 85 28.93 -8.81 6.69
CA TRP A 85 30.06 -9.51 6.13
C TRP A 85 30.95 -8.48 5.44
N THR A 86 32.25 -8.60 5.56
CA THR A 86 33.20 -7.67 4.93
C THR A 86 34.22 -8.47 4.11
N ASP A 87 34.31 -8.15 2.83
CA ASP A 87 35.39 -8.71 1.98
C ASP A 87 36.74 -8.17 2.42
N PRO A 88 37.65 -8.99 2.92
CA PRO A 88 38.95 -8.52 3.39
C PRO A 88 39.83 -7.96 2.28
N ALA A 89 39.58 -8.31 1.00
CA ALA A 89 40.39 -7.89 -0.12
C ALA A 89 40.02 -6.51 -0.67
N THR A 90 38.72 -6.20 -0.69
CA THR A 90 38.20 -4.97 -1.34
C THR A 90 37.55 -3.97 -0.37
N GLY A 91 37.13 -4.44 0.82
CA GLY A 91 36.39 -3.66 1.77
C GLY A 91 34.89 -3.56 1.47
N LEU A 92 34.35 -4.33 0.53
CA LEU A 92 32.90 -4.41 0.37
C LEU A 92 32.27 -4.97 1.64
N ARG A 93 31.39 -4.19 2.26
CA ARG A 93 30.55 -4.60 3.39
C ARG A 93 29.14 -4.86 2.93
N VAL A 94 28.64 -6.07 3.17
CA VAL A 94 27.23 -6.43 2.97
C VAL A 94 26.58 -6.56 4.33
N ARG A 95 25.51 -5.78 4.61
CA ARG A 95 24.81 -5.78 5.89
C ARG A 95 23.35 -6.15 5.68
N PHE A 96 22.91 -7.20 6.34
CA PHE A 96 21.52 -7.64 6.44
C PHE A 96 20.94 -7.06 7.74
N GLU A 97 19.89 -6.26 7.63
CA GLU A 97 19.15 -5.72 8.77
C GLU A 97 17.73 -6.23 8.74
N SER A 98 17.29 -6.89 9.81
CA SER A 98 15.95 -7.48 9.90
C SER A 98 15.17 -7.03 11.11
N ARG A 99 13.84 -7.02 10.98
CA ARG A 99 12.89 -6.73 12.04
C ARG A 99 11.86 -7.85 12.18
N CYS A 100 11.34 -8.02 13.40
CA CYS A 100 10.15 -8.81 13.67
C CYS A 100 9.24 -8.09 14.67
N HIS A 101 7.97 -8.44 14.66
CA HIS A 101 6.94 -7.72 15.39
C HIS A 101 6.23 -8.64 16.39
N GLN A 102 6.09 -8.15 17.63
CA GLN A 102 5.47 -8.92 18.71
C GLN A 102 4.02 -9.31 18.36
N GLY A 103 3.72 -10.60 18.47
CA GLY A 103 2.39 -11.16 18.22
C GLY A 103 2.11 -11.51 16.76
N PHE A 104 3.12 -11.35 15.88
CA PHE A 104 2.99 -11.70 14.47
C PHE A 104 4.09 -12.66 14.02
N PRO A 105 3.75 -13.64 13.17
CA PRO A 105 4.72 -14.53 12.54
C PRO A 105 5.27 -13.89 11.27
N ASP A 106 6.09 -12.86 11.45
CA ASP A 106 6.64 -12.07 10.36
C ASP A 106 8.15 -11.85 10.51
N ARG A 107 8.76 -11.50 9.39
CA ARG A 107 10.11 -10.98 9.32
C ARG A 107 10.26 -10.06 8.13
N ASP A 108 10.79 -8.86 8.34
CA ASP A 108 11.26 -8.02 7.25
C ASP A 108 12.77 -7.83 7.30
N TRP A 109 13.34 -7.44 6.16
CA TRP A 109 14.75 -7.07 6.08
C TRP A 109 15.07 -6.17 4.89
N VAL A 110 16.24 -5.53 4.98
CA VAL A 110 16.91 -4.78 3.92
C VAL A 110 18.37 -5.20 3.89
N LEU A 111 18.95 -5.28 2.69
CA LEU A 111 20.38 -5.40 2.49
C LEU A 111 20.99 -4.03 2.22
N TYR A 112 22.15 -3.79 2.79
CA TYR A 112 22.99 -2.65 2.45
C TYR A 112 24.32 -3.13 1.90
N PHE A 113 24.77 -2.46 0.84
CA PHE A 113 26.07 -2.66 0.24
C PHE A 113 26.86 -1.37 0.41
N GLU A 114 28.04 -1.46 1.04
CA GLU A 114 28.86 -0.29 1.39
C GLU A 114 30.31 -0.57 0.99
N ASN A 115 30.93 0.36 0.28
CA ASN A 115 32.36 0.31 0.02
C ASN A 115 33.12 0.99 1.16
N THR A 116 33.69 0.21 2.07
CA THR A 116 34.56 0.70 3.17
C THR A 116 36.04 0.71 2.80
N GLY A 117 36.39 0.31 1.59
CA GLY A 117 37.71 0.34 1.03
C GLY A 117 38.13 1.70 0.48
N SER A 118 39.35 1.76 -0.09
CA SER A 118 39.94 2.98 -0.67
C SER A 118 39.94 2.98 -2.20
N ARG A 119 39.37 1.97 -2.84
CA ARG A 119 39.24 1.83 -4.30
C ARG A 119 37.80 1.42 -4.63
N ASP A 120 37.45 1.57 -5.90
CA ASP A 120 36.17 1.07 -6.41
C ASP A 120 36.06 -0.43 -6.16
N THR A 121 34.84 -0.90 -5.85
CA THR A 121 34.60 -2.33 -5.72
C THR A 121 34.61 -3.00 -7.09
N PRO A 122 34.93 -4.29 -7.19
CA PRO A 122 34.44 -5.12 -8.27
C PRO A 122 32.92 -4.99 -8.47
N VAL A 123 32.42 -5.45 -9.62
CA VAL A 123 30.99 -5.39 -9.97
C VAL A 123 30.14 -6.21 -8.98
N ILE A 124 29.08 -5.58 -8.48
CA ILE A 124 28.00 -6.19 -7.72
C ILE A 124 26.79 -6.27 -8.65
N GLU A 125 26.22 -7.44 -8.82
CA GLU A 125 25.11 -7.63 -9.78
C GLU A 125 24.12 -8.69 -9.32
N ASN A 126 22.94 -8.73 -9.99
CA ASN A 126 21.90 -9.72 -9.75
C ASN A 126 21.47 -9.79 -8.27
N ILE A 127 21.31 -8.65 -7.62
CA ILE A 127 20.89 -8.61 -6.21
C ILE A 127 19.45 -9.09 -6.08
N GLN A 128 19.28 -10.26 -5.48
CA GLN A 128 17.98 -10.78 -5.05
C GLN A 128 17.84 -10.50 -3.56
N ALA A 129 17.05 -9.49 -3.21
CA ALA A 129 16.77 -9.16 -1.81
C ALA A 129 16.01 -10.29 -1.10
N LEU A 130 15.22 -11.06 -1.87
CA LEU A 130 14.65 -12.36 -1.51
C LEU A 130 15.22 -13.42 -2.45
N ASP A 131 15.73 -14.51 -1.90
CA ASP A 131 16.05 -15.73 -2.61
C ASP A 131 15.76 -16.91 -1.67
N LEU A 132 14.59 -17.48 -1.79
CA LEU A 132 14.06 -18.47 -0.87
C LEU A 132 13.55 -19.68 -1.66
N THR A 133 13.95 -20.88 -1.25
CA THR A 133 13.37 -22.12 -1.75
C THR A 133 12.45 -22.72 -0.69
N LEU A 134 11.17 -22.86 -1.05
CA LEU A 134 10.18 -23.57 -0.26
C LEU A 134 10.15 -25.03 -0.71
N ALA A 135 10.10 -25.94 0.26
CA ALA A 135 9.88 -27.35 0.02
C ALA A 135 8.65 -27.79 0.80
N THR A 136 7.76 -28.55 0.19
CA THR A 136 6.62 -29.14 0.89
C THR A 136 6.55 -30.64 0.62
N PRO A 137 6.30 -31.45 1.65
CA PRO A 137 6.01 -32.88 1.49
C PRO A 137 4.54 -33.04 1.05
N LEU A 138 4.21 -32.60 -0.18
CA LEU A 138 2.84 -32.72 -0.67
C LEU A 138 2.60 -34.12 -1.22
N GLU A 139 1.57 -34.80 -0.71
CA GLU A 139 1.00 -35.99 -1.32
C GLU A 139 -0.01 -35.59 -2.41
N GLY A 140 0.03 -36.24 -3.58
CA GLY A 140 -0.88 -35.99 -4.70
C GLY A 140 -0.42 -34.90 -5.68
N ASP A 141 -1.35 -34.35 -6.47
CA ASP A 141 -1.13 -33.31 -7.49
C ASP A 141 -1.05 -31.88 -6.88
N ALA A 142 -0.87 -31.77 -5.58
CA ALA A 142 -0.86 -30.49 -4.91
C ALA A 142 0.31 -29.63 -5.38
N SER A 143 0.01 -28.60 -6.12
CA SER A 143 0.92 -27.56 -6.55
C SER A 143 0.77 -26.33 -5.67
N TYR A 144 1.84 -25.54 -5.55
CA TYR A 144 1.72 -24.21 -4.98
C TYR A 144 0.73 -23.36 -5.78
N ARG A 145 -0.02 -22.51 -5.10
CA ARG A 145 -0.92 -21.53 -5.74
C ARG A 145 -0.42 -20.12 -5.46
N LEU A 146 -0.18 -19.37 -6.52
CA LEU A 146 0.14 -17.94 -6.43
C LEU A 146 -1.15 -17.12 -6.47
N HIS A 147 -1.43 -16.41 -5.39
CA HIS A 147 -2.43 -15.33 -5.38
C HIS A 147 -1.71 -14.03 -5.72
N ARG A 148 -1.93 -13.53 -6.92
CA ARG A 148 -1.39 -12.27 -7.42
C ARG A 148 -2.50 -11.27 -7.68
N THR A 149 -2.15 -10.00 -7.73
CA THR A 149 -3.06 -8.91 -8.05
C THR A 149 -2.37 -8.01 -9.09
N LYS A 150 -3.10 -7.57 -10.10
CA LYS A 150 -2.62 -6.54 -11.03
C LYS A 150 -2.28 -5.26 -10.26
N GLY A 151 -1.53 -4.36 -10.88
CA GLY A 151 -1.39 -2.98 -10.45
C GLY A 151 -2.59 -2.12 -10.84
N ALA A 152 -2.37 -0.82 -10.94
CA ALA A 152 -3.40 0.18 -11.24
C ALA A 152 -3.09 0.95 -12.53
N PRO A 153 -3.26 0.37 -13.73
CA PRO A 153 -3.07 1.08 -15.00
C PRO A 153 -4.09 2.22 -15.24
N ALA A 154 -5.04 2.45 -14.34
CA ALA A 154 -6.18 3.36 -14.43
C ALA A 154 -7.21 2.91 -15.48
N ASP A 155 -7.61 1.66 -15.37
CA ASP A 155 -8.65 1.06 -16.17
C ASP A 155 -9.59 0.18 -15.31
N PRO A 156 -10.67 -0.39 -15.90
CA PRO A 156 -11.59 -1.25 -15.15
C PRO A 156 -10.94 -2.47 -14.50
N THR A 157 -9.73 -2.87 -14.86
CA THR A 157 -9.02 -4.03 -14.31
C THR A 157 -8.04 -3.69 -13.18
N ASP A 158 -8.07 -2.46 -12.68
CA ASP A 158 -7.23 -2.04 -11.56
C ASP A 158 -7.39 -2.98 -10.37
N PHE A 159 -6.25 -3.51 -9.91
CA PHE A 159 -6.14 -4.46 -8.81
C PHE A 159 -6.90 -5.78 -9.01
N GLU A 160 -7.13 -6.21 -10.26
CA GLU A 160 -7.78 -7.49 -10.53
C GLU A 160 -6.96 -8.66 -9.97
N PRO A 161 -7.51 -9.49 -9.06
CA PRO A 161 -6.80 -10.61 -8.47
C PRO A 161 -6.84 -11.83 -9.39
N ALA A 162 -5.83 -12.68 -9.28
CA ALA A 162 -5.78 -13.98 -9.94
C ALA A 162 -5.13 -15.03 -9.04
N ILE A 163 -5.61 -16.27 -9.14
CA ILE A 163 -5.00 -17.43 -8.51
C ILE A 163 -4.40 -18.29 -9.60
N VAL A 164 -3.07 -18.41 -9.59
CA VAL A 164 -2.29 -19.13 -10.61
C VAL A 164 -1.70 -20.40 -9.98
N PRO A 165 -2.09 -21.60 -10.46
CA PRO A 165 -1.40 -22.83 -10.07
C PRO A 165 0.04 -22.83 -10.60
N LEU A 166 1.01 -23.05 -9.75
CA LEU A 166 2.43 -23.12 -10.12
C LEU A 166 2.79 -24.58 -10.41
N LYS A 167 2.81 -24.95 -11.70
CA LYS A 167 3.11 -26.31 -12.15
C LYS A 167 4.61 -26.53 -12.26
N ALA A 168 5.03 -27.78 -12.11
CA ALA A 168 6.43 -28.19 -12.31
C ALA A 168 6.98 -27.71 -13.66
N GLY A 169 8.18 -27.17 -13.67
CA GLY A 169 8.85 -26.61 -14.85
C GLY A 169 8.40 -25.19 -15.23
N GLN A 170 7.46 -24.58 -14.52
CA GLN A 170 6.95 -23.23 -14.82
C GLN A 170 7.62 -22.14 -13.96
N THR A 171 7.66 -20.95 -14.53
CA THR A 171 8.11 -19.73 -13.85
C THR A 171 7.07 -18.63 -14.06
N GLU A 172 6.51 -18.13 -12.97
CA GLU A 172 5.71 -16.91 -12.97
C GLU A 172 6.59 -15.71 -12.65
N ARG A 173 6.31 -14.57 -13.32
CA ARG A 173 7.06 -13.33 -13.12
C ARG A 173 6.09 -12.20 -12.77
N LEU A 174 6.50 -11.38 -11.81
CA LEU A 174 5.82 -10.16 -11.41
C LEU A 174 6.82 -9.00 -11.48
N SER A 175 6.35 -7.80 -11.84
CA SER A 175 7.21 -6.61 -11.76
C SER A 175 6.40 -5.32 -11.73
N ALA A 176 7.03 -4.25 -11.28
CA ALA A 176 6.47 -2.92 -11.15
C ALA A 176 5.88 -2.35 -12.46
N GLY A 177 6.68 -2.26 -13.51
CA GLY A 177 6.32 -1.63 -14.79
C GLY A 177 6.52 -0.11 -14.77
N GLY A 178 7.38 0.39 -15.68
CA GLY A 178 7.63 1.82 -15.86
C GLY A 178 8.32 2.54 -14.70
N GLY A 179 8.76 1.81 -13.65
CA GLY A 179 9.43 2.40 -12.49
C GLY A 179 8.49 2.85 -11.36
N ARG A 180 7.17 2.61 -11.45
CA ARG A 180 6.21 2.84 -10.36
C ARG A 180 5.75 1.51 -9.79
N SER A 181 5.88 1.34 -8.47
CA SER A 181 5.88 0.03 -7.79
C SER A 181 4.63 -0.84 -7.97
N SER A 182 3.48 -0.25 -8.21
CA SER A 182 2.21 -0.97 -8.44
C SER A 182 1.53 -0.60 -9.75
N ASN A 183 2.30 -0.25 -10.79
CA ASN A 183 1.75 0.09 -12.10
C ASN A 183 1.29 -1.14 -12.89
N ARG A 184 2.07 -2.24 -12.93
CA ARG A 184 1.75 -3.48 -13.67
C ARG A 184 1.30 -4.60 -12.76
N ASP A 185 2.09 -4.94 -11.75
CA ASP A 185 1.78 -5.94 -10.74
C ASP A 185 1.82 -5.31 -9.36
N PHE A 186 0.94 -5.75 -8.48
CA PHE A 186 0.89 -5.27 -7.11
C PHE A 186 1.99 -5.94 -6.28
N PRO A 187 2.81 -5.19 -5.48
CA PRO A 187 3.95 -5.75 -4.77
C PRO A 187 3.61 -6.54 -3.50
N PHE A 188 2.36 -6.97 -3.37
CA PHE A 188 1.88 -7.87 -2.34
C PHE A 188 1.29 -9.09 -3.01
N PHE A 189 1.82 -10.26 -2.70
CA PHE A 189 1.34 -11.51 -3.25
C PHE A 189 1.47 -12.63 -2.23
N LYS A 190 0.73 -13.71 -2.43
CA LYS A 190 0.67 -14.82 -1.48
C LYS A 190 0.93 -16.13 -2.19
N VAL A 191 1.79 -16.95 -1.59
CA VAL A 191 1.98 -18.35 -1.96
C VAL A 191 1.19 -19.20 -0.99
N GLU A 192 0.19 -19.90 -1.49
CA GLU A 192 -0.59 -20.86 -0.74
C GLU A 192 0.01 -22.26 -0.92
N THR A 193 0.20 -22.94 0.22
CA THR A 193 0.68 -24.32 0.31
C THR A 193 -0.45 -25.19 0.88
N GLY A 194 -0.27 -26.53 0.89
CA GLY A 194 -1.25 -27.41 1.52
C GLY A 194 -1.42 -27.19 3.04
N GLU A 195 -0.46 -26.54 3.71
CA GLU A 195 -0.46 -26.32 5.15
C GLU A 195 -0.78 -24.88 5.58
N GLY A 196 -0.74 -23.93 4.65
CA GLY A 196 -0.98 -22.53 4.99
C GLY A 196 -0.59 -21.58 3.87
N SER A 197 -0.26 -20.35 4.23
CA SER A 197 0.02 -19.25 3.31
C SER A 197 1.27 -18.48 3.73
N LEU A 198 2.12 -18.18 2.76
CA LEU A 198 3.22 -17.23 2.89
C LEU A 198 2.87 -15.95 2.11
N ILE A 199 2.60 -14.86 2.82
CA ILE A 199 2.42 -13.54 2.20
C ILE A 199 3.78 -12.88 2.08
N ILE A 200 4.07 -12.35 0.89
CA ILE A 200 5.30 -11.67 0.53
C ILE A 200 4.95 -10.24 0.12
N ALA A 201 5.64 -9.26 0.70
CA ALA A 201 5.52 -7.87 0.27
C ALA A 201 6.90 -7.32 -0.09
N VAL A 202 6.97 -6.65 -1.25
CA VAL A 202 8.17 -5.95 -1.73
C VAL A 202 8.01 -4.47 -1.46
N GLY A 203 8.91 -3.90 -0.66
CA GLY A 203 8.99 -2.47 -0.35
C GLY A 203 10.05 -1.79 -1.20
N TRP A 204 9.64 -1.33 -2.35
CA TRP A 204 10.46 -0.55 -3.27
C TRP A 204 9.58 0.30 -4.18
N SER A 205 9.67 1.61 -4.05
CA SER A 205 8.83 2.55 -4.82
C SER A 205 9.32 2.75 -6.26
N GLY A 206 10.29 1.93 -6.70
CA GLY A 206 10.88 1.87 -8.04
C GLY A 206 10.57 0.58 -8.79
N GLN A 207 11.46 0.22 -9.72
CA GLN A 207 11.33 -0.96 -10.58
C GLN A 207 11.82 -2.23 -9.88
N TRP A 208 10.93 -2.88 -9.15
CA TRP A 208 11.16 -4.22 -8.60
C TRP A 208 10.73 -5.31 -9.58
N ALA A 209 11.30 -6.50 -9.40
CA ALA A 209 10.85 -7.73 -10.07
C ALA A 209 10.88 -8.90 -9.09
N ALA A 210 10.01 -9.88 -9.33
CA ALA A 210 9.99 -11.15 -8.63
C ALA A 210 9.80 -12.31 -9.62
N ALA A 211 10.35 -13.47 -9.29
CA ALA A 211 10.14 -14.70 -10.03
C ALA A 211 9.83 -15.85 -9.08
N LEU A 212 8.82 -16.63 -9.45
CA LEU A 212 8.41 -17.85 -8.74
C LEU A 212 8.65 -19.03 -9.69
N ASN A 213 9.74 -19.75 -9.45
CA ASN A 213 10.14 -20.88 -10.27
C ASN A 213 9.84 -22.19 -9.54
N SER A 214 9.02 -23.04 -10.15
CA SER A 214 8.67 -24.37 -9.65
C SER A 214 9.44 -25.41 -10.47
N PRO A 215 10.64 -25.82 -10.05
CA PRO A 215 11.44 -26.77 -10.81
C PRO A 215 10.81 -28.15 -10.87
N ASP A 216 10.10 -28.50 -9.82
CA ASP A 216 9.33 -29.72 -9.68
C ASP A 216 8.08 -29.46 -8.81
N ARG A 217 7.29 -30.49 -8.53
CA ARG A 217 6.05 -30.35 -7.73
C ARG A 217 6.28 -30.12 -6.22
N HIS A 218 7.50 -30.32 -5.73
CA HIS A 218 7.81 -30.22 -4.29
C HIS A 218 8.53 -28.92 -3.92
N HIS A 219 9.18 -28.28 -4.90
CA HIS A 219 10.01 -27.12 -4.66
C HIS A 219 9.49 -25.88 -5.39
N LEU A 220 9.55 -24.76 -4.68
CA LEU A 220 9.27 -23.44 -5.25
C LEU A 220 10.40 -22.50 -4.84
N ARG A 221 11.17 -22.00 -5.80
CA ARG A 221 12.12 -20.92 -5.56
C ARG A 221 11.43 -19.59 -5.84
N VAL A 222 11.48 -18.69 -4.86
CA VAL A 222 10.97 -17.33 -4.96
C VAL A 222 12.13 -16.35 -4.86
N THR A 223 12.30 -15.52 -5.87
CA THR A 223 13.28 -14.44 -5.88
C THR A 223 12.60 -13.10 -6.05
N ALA A 224 13.12 -12.04 -5.41
CA ALA A 224 12.66 -10.68 -5.60
C ALA A 224 13.77 -9.67 -5.28
N GLY A 225 13.80 -8.57 -6.03
CA GLY A 225 14.78 -7.51 -5.86
C GLY A 225 14.47 -6.32 -6.76
N GLN A 226 15.42 -5.38 -6.87
CA GLN A 226 15.41 -4.40 -7.94
C GLN A 226 15.66 -5.14 -9.26
N GLU A 227 14.92 -4.78 -10.30
CA GLU A 227 14.92 -5.54 -11.56
C GLU A 227 16.28 -5.60 -12.23
N GLN A 228 17.04 -4.51 -12.18
CA GLN A 228 18.36 -4.42 -12.80
C GLN A 228 19.38 -3.90 -11.78
N THR A 229 20.44 -4.69 -11.55
CA THR A 229 21.58 -4.30 -10.71
C THR A 229 22.87 -4.83 -11.34
N HIS A 230 23.75 -3.91 -11.76
CA HIS A 230 25.10 -4.22 -12.27
C HIS A 230 25.97 -2.99 -12.06
N PHE A 231 26.65 -2.91 -10.93
CA PHE A 231 27.35 -1.68 -10.55
C PHE A 231 28.60 -1.91 -9.71
N ILE A 232 29.50 -0.93 -9.76
CA ILE A 232 30.60 -0.75 -8.81
C ILE A 232 30.16 0.27 -7.76
N LEU A 233 30.78 0.26 -6.57
CA LEU A 233 30.66 1.30 -5.55
C LEU A 233 31.98 2.04 -5.40
N HIS A 234 31.96 3.36 -5.45
CA HIS A 234 33.11 4.20 -5.12
C HIS A 234 33.40 4.19 -3.62
N PRO A 235 34.60 4.51 -3.17
CA PRO A 235 34.96 4.61 -1.75
C PRO A 235 33.97 5.46 -0.95
N GLY A 236 33.45 4.91 0.14
CA GLY A 236 32.47 5.57 1.00
C GLY A 236 31.00 5.51 0.51
N GLU A 237 30.74 5.00 -0.67
CA GLU A 237 29.36 4.85 -1.16
C GLU A 237 28.63 3.70 -0.46
N ARG A 238 27.36 3.91 -0.22
CA ARG A 238 26.42 2.94 0.34
C ARG A 238 25.12 2.99 -0.43
N VAL A 239 24.53 1.83 -0.71
CA VAL A 239 23.21 1.66 -1.33
C VAL A 239 22.43 0.58 -0.60
N ARG A 240 21.10 0.53 -0.82
CA ARG A 240 20.23 -0.49 -0.24
C ARG A 240 19.46 -1.29 -1.29
N SER A 241 19.04 -2.49 -0.91
CA SER A 241 18.05 -3.27 -1.65
C SER A 241 16.62 -2.83 -1.36
N PRO A 242 15.62 -3.31 -2.13
CA PRO A 242 14.23 -3.36 -1.68
C PRO A 242 14.10 -3.99 -0.29
N ARG A 243 13.10 -3.55 0.48
CA ARG A 243 12.67 -4.24 1.70
C ARG A 243 11.85 -5.46 1.33
N ILE A 244 12.08 -6.57 1.99
CA ILE A 244 11.25 -7.77 1.88
C ILE A 244 10.53 -7.97 3.20
N LEU A 245 9.23 -8.21 3.15
CA LEU A 245 8.44 -8.67 4.30
C LEU A 245 7.86 -10.03 3.98
N LEU A 246 8.11 -11.00 4.85
CA LEU A 246 7.47 -12.30 4.85
C LEU A 246 6.54 -12.42 6.04
N PHE A 247 5.34 -12.95 5.80
CA PHE A 247 4.36 -13.28 6.84
C PHE A 247 3.83 -14.69 6.59
N LEU A 248 4.09 -15.59 7.53
CA LEU A 248 3.66 -16.97 7.45
C LEU A 248 2.42 -17.21 8.30
N HIS A 249 1.40 -17.86 7.76
CA HIS A 249 0.24 -18.30 8.51
C HIS A 249 -0.14 -19.74 8.15
N ARG A 250 -0.30 -20.59 9.16
CA ARG A 250 -0.79 -21.95 8.99
C ARG A 250 -2.31 -21.97 9.19
N GLY A 251 -3.04 -22.59 8.27
CA GLY A 251 -4.48 -22.71 8.29
C GLY A 251 -5.19 -21.88 7.21
N ASP A 252 -6.35 -21.32 7.56
CA ASP A 252 -7.22 -20.63 6.59
C ASP A 252 -6.55 -19.42 5.91
N THR A 253 -6.68 -19.36 4.60
CA THR A 253 -6.04 -18.33 3.76
C THR A 253 -6.60 -16.93 4.00
N TRP A 254 -7.87 -16.78 4.37
CA TRP A 254 -8.47 -15.48 4.67
C TRP A 254 -8.13 -14.99 6.07
N GLU A 255 -7.90 -15.90 7.00
CA GLU A 255 -7.36 -15.56 8.32
C GLU A 255 -5.91 -15.03 8.19
N ALA A 256 -5.12 -15.61 7.27
CA ALA A 256 -3.80 -15.08 6.95
C ALA A 256 -3.88 -13.60 6.50
N ASN A 257 -4.80 -13.28 5.60
CA ASN A 257 -5.01 -11.91 5.14
C ASN A 257 -5.49 -10.99 6.28
N ALA A 258 -6.44 -11.42 7.09
CA ALA A 258 -6.96 -10.63 8.22
C ALA A 258 -5.85 -10.29 9.23
N ARG A 259 -4.99 -11.26 9.59
CA ARG A 259 -3.84 -11.04 10.47
C ARG A 259 -2.74 -10.19 9.84
N PHE A 260 -2.46 -10.39 8.55
CA PHE A 260 -1.50 -9.55 7.81
C PHE A 260 -1.93 -8.08 7.80
N ARG A 261 -3.21 -7.80 7.55
CA ARG A 261 -3.76 -6.43 7.63
C ARG A 261 -3.56 -5.79 9.01
N GLN A 262 -3.71 -6.57 10.09
CA GLN A 262 -3.43 -6.09 11.45
C GLN A 262 -1.95 -5.76 11.66
N LEU A 263 -1.03 -6.58 11.10
CA LEU A 263 0.40 -6.29 11.08
C LEU A 263 0.69 -4.96 10.36
N ILE A 264 0.13 -4.80 9.14
CA ILE A 264 0.29 -3.54 8.38
C ILE A 264 -0.26 -2.35 9.18
N TYR A 265 -1.48 -2.43 9.71
CA TYR A 265 -2.10 -1.35 10.48
C TYR A 265 -1.26 -0.95 11.70
N ARG A 266 -0.73 -1.93 12.41
CA ARG A 266 -0.02 -1.70 13.66
C ARG A 266 1.40 -1.19 13.46
N TYR A 267 2.15 -1.74 12.51
CA TYR A 267 3.60 -1.55 12.42
C TYR A 267 4.08 -0.88 11.13
N TYR A 268 3.34 -0.99 10.02
CA TYR A 268 3.77 -0.44 8.73
C TYR A 268 2.95 0.78 8.27
N ALA A 269 1.73 0.95 8.72
CA ALA A 269 0.95 2.13 8.40
C ALA A 269 1.58 3.39 9.00
N ALA A 270 1.77 4.42 8.18
CA ALA A 270 2.27 5.72 8.62
C ALA A 270 1.42 6.30 9.75
N LYS A 271 2.07 6.94 10.72
CA LYS A 271 1.40 7.47 11.91
C LYS A 271 1.14 8.97 11.77
N ARG A 272 0.03 9.40 12.35
CA ARG A 272 -0.28 10.80 12.61
C ARG A 272 -0.35 10.98 14.13
N ASN A 273 0.48 11.83 14.71
CA ASN A 273 0.61 11.94 16.16
C ASN A 273 0.81 10.59 16.89
N GLY A 274 1.66 9.74 16.33
CA GLY A 274 1.97 8.42 16.89
C GLY A 274 0.89 7.34 16.73
N ARG A 275 -0.23 7.63 16.08
CA ARG A 275 -1.35 6.68 15.86
C ARG A 275 -1.65 6.51 14.38
N THR A 276 -2.02 5.31 13.97
CA THR A 276 -2.57 5.08 12.62
C THR A 276 -3.92 5.80 12.53
N PRO A 277 -4.14 6.67 11.51
CA PRO A 277 -5.40 7.38 11.36
C PRO A 277 -6.57 6.41 11.13
N LEU A 278 -7.75 6.79 11.63
CA LEU A 278 -9.02 6.24 11.11
C LEU A 278 -9.26 6.78 9.70
N PRO A 279 -10.14 6.13 8.92
CA PRO A 279 -10.57 6.67 7.64
C PRO A 279 -11.11 8.09 7.79
N ILE A 280 -10.68 8.98 6.89
CA ILE A 280 -11.06 10.39 6.92
C ILE A 280 -12.09 10.74 5.85
N LEU A 281 -12.72 11.90 6.02
CA LEU A 281 -13.70 12.46 5.11
C LEU A 281 -13.20 13.83 4.63
N PHE A 282 -12.83 13.95 3.35
CA PHE A 282 -12.25 15.19 2.83
C PHE A 282 -12.68 15.46 1.38
N CYS A 283 -12.58 16.70 0.94
CA CYS A 283 -12.81 17.10 -0.43
C CYS A 283 -11.45 17.32 -1.15
N ASN A 284 -11.40 16.91 -2.40
CA ASN A 284 -10.32 17.27 -3.31
C ASN A 284 -10.93 17.88 -4.57
N THR A 285 -10.46 19.04 -4.99
CA THR A 285 -11.05 19.82 -6.10
C THR A 285 -11.02 19.05 -7.43
N CYS A 286 -10.04 18.18 -7.67
CA CYS A 286 -9.98 17.38 -8.90
C CYS A 286 -11.24 16.55 -9.16
N PHE A 287 -11.86 16.00 -8.11
CA PHE A 287 -12.98 15.09 -8.25
C PHE A 287 -14.34 15.80 -8.32
N THR A 288 -14.43 17.07 -7.97
CA THR A 288 -15.67 17.85 -8.08
C THR A 288 -15.99 18.17 -9.55
N ARG A 289 -17.22 18.55 -9.85
CA ARG A 289 -17.68 18.98 -11.19
C ARG A 289 -17.44 17.94 -12.29
N GLY A 290 -17.60 16.65 -11.97
CA GLY A 290 -17.45 15.56 -12.94
C GLY A 290 -16.00 15.15 -13.22
N GLY A 291 -15.06 15.61 -12.38
CA GLY A 291 -13.63 15.35 -12.51
C GLY A 291 -12.93 16.28 -13.51
N GLY A 292 -11.86 16.89 -13.09
CA GLY A 292 -11.06 17.81 -13.93
C GLY A 292 -11.18 19.27 -13.54
N TRP A 293 -11.75 19.57 -12.39
CA TRP A 293 -11.75 20.93 -11.86
C TRP A 293 -10.37 21.28 -11.30
N LEU A 294 -9.45 21.55 -12.20
CA LEU A 294 -8.03 21.79 -11.98
C LEU A 294 -7.70 23.25 -12.25
N ASN A 295 -7.41 23.58 -13.51
CA ASN A 295 -7.00 24.93 -13.92
C ASN A 295 -8.11 25.99 -13.76
N GLU A 296 -9.38 25.59 -13.66
CA GLU A 296 -10.51 26.48 -13.40
C GLU A 296 -10.67 26.84 -11.91
N CYS A 297 -9.95 26.15 -11.02
CA CYS A 297 -9.94 26.49 -9.61
C CYS A 297 -9.33 27.85 -9.36
N ASN A 298 -9.99 28.64 -8.50
CA ASN A 298 -9.52 29.95 -8.04
C ASN A 298 -9.96 30.17 -6.58
N ALA A 299 -9.46 31.21 -5.95
CA ALA A 299 -9.74 31.48 -4.54
C ALA A 299 -11.25 31.61 -4.25
N SER A 300 -11.98 32.30 -5.11
CA SER A 300 -13.42 32.57 -4.90
C SER A 300 -14.27 31.31 -4.94
N ASN A 301 -14.11 30.49 -6.01
CA ASN A 301 -14.93 29.29 -6.16
C ASN A 301 -14.58 28.18 -5.14
N GLN A 302 -13.34 28.12 -4.67
CA GLN A 302 -12.96 27.20 -3.60
C GLN A 302 -13.49 27.64 -2.23
N ILE A 303 -13.53 28.95 -1.94
CA ILE A 303 -14.16 29.48 -0.72
C ILE A 303 -15.67 29.15 -0.72
N SER A 304 -16.34 29.30 -1.86
CA SER A 304 -17.75 28.89 -2.01
C SER A 304 -17.93 27.40 -1.72
N LEU A 305 -17.08 26.55 -2.27
CA LEU A 305 -17.10 25.11 -2.03
C LEU A 305 -16.86 24.74 -0.55
N ILE A 306 -15.90 25.39 0.10
CA ILE A 306 -15.64 25.22 1.55
C ILE A 306 -16.90 25.53 2.37
N GLN A 307 -17.55 26.66 2.08
CA GLN A 307 -18.77 27.08 2.77
C GLN A 307 -19.92 26.08 2.58
N ALA A 308 -20.04 25.52 1.37
CA ALA A 308 -21.07 24.53 1.05
C ALA A 308 -20.80 23.18 1.75
N TYR A 309 -19.54 22.77 1.87
CA TYR A 309 -19.16 21.52 2.54
C TYR A 309 -19.09 21.62 4.07
N ALA A 310 -18.93 22.81 4.62
CA ALA A 310 -18.82 23.01 6.06
C ALA A 310 -19.99 22.40 6.87
N PRO A 311 -21.28 22.56 6.48
CA PRO A 311 -22.41 21.94 7.18
C PRO A 311 -22.42 20.40 7.10
N LEU A 312 -21.65 19.81 6.21
CA LEU A 312 -21.51 18.37 6.04
C LEU A 312 -20.40 17.78 6.92
N GLY A 313 -19.59 18.63 7.59
CA GLY A 313 -18.56 18.22 8.53
C GLY A 313 -17.38 17.49 7.87
N LEU A 314 -16.94 17.97 6.70
CA LEU A 314 -15.70 17.49 6.11
C LEU A 314 -14.51 17.87 6.97
N GLU A 315 -13.52 16.97 7.04
CA GLU A 315 -12.34 17.12 7.90
C GLU A 315 -11.20 17.88 7.21
N ALA A 316 -11.18 17.86 5.84
CA ALA A 316 -10.16 18.56 5.08
C ALA A 316 -10.66 18.96 3.67
N LEU A 317 -9.94 19.92 3.06
CA LEU A 317 -10.04 20.26 1.65
C LEU A 317 -8.65 20.35 1.04
N ILE A 318 -8.47 19.73 -0.13
CA ILE A 318 -7.25 19.80 -0.93
C ILE A 318 -7.54 20.61 -2.21
N THR A 319 -6.72 21.64 -2.46
CA THR A 319 -6.58 22.21 -3.80
C THR A 319 -5.69 21.28 -4.61
N ASP A 320 -6.24 20.66 -5.64
CA ASP A 320 -5.52 19.76 -6.56
C ASP A 320 -4.68 20.53 -7.58
N ALA A 321 -4.15 19.87 -8.59
CA ALA A 321 -3.27 20.43 -9.62
C ALA A 321 -3.82 21.73 -10.25
N GLY A 322 -2.92 22.51 -10.85
CA GLY A 322 -3.29 23.73 -11.61
C GLY A 322 -3.34 25.03 -10.80
N TRP A 323 -3.01 24.98 -9.50
CA TRP A 323 -2.94 26.18 -8.65
C TRP A 323 -1.71 27.06 -8.90
N PHE A 324 -0.67 26.52 -9.54
CA PHE A 324 0.64 27.15 -9.77
C PHE A 324 0.74 27.79 -11.17
N GLU A 325 1.67 28.75 -11.34
CA GLU A 325 1.90 29.46 -12.60
C GLU A 325 2.10 28.52 -13.78
N GLY A 326 1.41 28.80 -14.88
CA GLY A 326 1.36 27.95 -16.07
C GLY A 326 0.33 26.81 -16.00
N GLY A 327 -0.29 26.58 -14.83
CA GLY A 327 -1.29 25.53 -14.64
C GLY A 327 -0.74 24.11 -14.84
N TRP A 328 -1.62 23.13 -14.79
CA TRP A 328 -1.26 21.73 -15.02
C TRP A 328 -1.72 21.26 -16.42
N PRO A 329 -0.92 20.49 -17.17
CA PRO A 329 0.40 19.95 -16.79
C PRO A 329 1.58 20.88 -17.13
N ALA A 330 1.38 21.96 -17.91
CA ALA A 330 2.45 22.75 -18.50
C ALA A 330 3.33 23.50 -17.48
N GLY A 331 2.78 23.86 -16.33
CA GLY A 331 3.48 24.56 -15.27
C GLY A 331 4.17 23.68 -14.24
N ALA A 332 4.20 22.34 -14.39
CA ALA A 332 4.88 21.48 -13.44
C ALA A 332 6.38 21.81 -13.34
N GLY A 333 6.82 22.31 -12.18
CA GLY A 333 8.12 22.95 -11.98
C GLY A 333 8.03 24.45 -11.62
N ASN A 334 6.81 25.04 -11.65
CA ASN A 334 6.51 26.37 -11.13
C ASN A 334 5.66 26.22 -9.88
N TRP A 335 6.18 26.42 -8.69
CA TRP A 335 5.46 26.18 -7.43
C TRP A 335 5.02 27.48 -6.76
N THR A 336 4.69 28.49 -7.57
CA THR A 336 4.15 29.79 -7.15
C THR A 336 2.67 29.84 -7.53
N PRO A 337 1.75 30.27 -6.66
CA PRO A 337 0.33 30.39 -6.97
C PRO A 337 0.07 31.29 -8.18
N ARG A 338 -0.78 30.87 -9.11
CA ARG A 338 -1.19 31.68 -10.27
C ARG A 338 -1.82 33.00 -9.81
N HIS A 339 -1.29 34.11 -10.30
CA HIS A 339 -1.77 35.42 -9.90
C HIS A 339 -3.21 35.71 -10.35
N ASP A 340 -3.61 35.19 -11.52
CA ASP A 340 -4.95 35.38 -12.09
C ASP A 340 -6.03 34.65 -11.24
N ALA A 341 -5.70 33.49 -10.67
CA ALA A 341 -6.61 32.68 -9.87
C ALA A 341 -6.49 32.95 -8.36
N TYR A 342 -5.30 33.31 -7.90
CA TYR A 342 -4.97 33.48 -6.48
C TYR A 342 -4.17 34.77 -6.26
N PRO A 343 -4.76 35.97 -6.49
CA PRO A 343 -4.03 37.23 -6.42
C PRO A 343 -3.43 37.56 -5.05
N LEU A 344 -3.94 36.95 -3.98
CA LEU A 344 -3.40 37.01 -2.61
C LEU A 344 -2.73 35.70 -2.16
N GLY A 345 -2.30 34.88 -3.12
CA GLY A 345 -1.80 33.52 -2.86
C GLY A 345 -2.87 32.60 -2.28
N MET A 346 -2.44 31.52 -1.63
CA MET A 346 -3.35 30.51 -1.06
C MET A 346 -3.94 30.90 0.32
N ALA A 347 -3.50 32.02 0.90
CA ALA A 347 -3.90 32.41 2.25
C ALA A 347 -5.42 32.62 2.43
N PRO A 348 -6.20 33.22 1.49
CA PRO A 348 -7.65 33.36 1.63
C PRO A 348 -8.37 32.00 1.68
N VAL A 349 -7.94 31.03 0.85
CA VAL A 349 -8.54 29.68 0.81
C VAL A 349 -8.23 28.94 2.13
N ALA A 350 -6.98 28.99 2.56
CA ALA A 350 -6.54 28.39 3.82
C ALA A 350 -7.28 28.98 5.03
N ALA A 351 -7.47 30.31 5.06
CA ALA A 351 -8.21 30.98 6.12
C ALA A 351 -9.70 30.56 6.14
N ALA A 352 -10.32 30.44 4.97
CA ALA A 352 -11.71 29.96 4.87
C ALA A 352 -11.86 28.52 5.38
N ALA A 353 -10.94 27.62 5.03
CA ALA A 353 -10.94 26.26 5.54
C ALA A 353 -10.76 26.22 7.07
N ALA A 354 -9.79 26.98 7.60
CA ALA A 354 -9.54 27.07 9.03
C ALA A 354 -10.72 27.66 9.83
N ALA A 355 -11.46 28.61 9.27
CA ALA A 355 -12.66 29.18 9.87
C ALA A 355 -13.77 28.14 10.10
N HIS A 356 -13.76 27.05 9.34
CA HIS A 356 -14.67 25.92 9.46
C HIS A 356 -14.04 24.67 10.11
N ALA A 357 -12.89 24.82 10.78
CA ALA A 357 -12.13 23.73 11.40
C ALA A 357 -11.70 22.63 10.40
N MET A 358 -11.62 22.94 9.12
CA MET A 358 -11.12 22.04 8.09
C MET A 358 -9.59 22.16 7.97
N ILE A 359 -8.92 21.04 7.80
CA ILE A 359 -7.54 20.99 7.38
C ILE A 359 -7.45 21.45 5.92
N TYR A 360 -6.49 22.32 5.62
CA TYR A 360 -6.21 22.74 4.25
C TYR A 360 -5.00 21.99 3.71
N GLY A 361 -5.03 21.62 2.43
CA GLY A 361 -3.96 20.93 1.74
C GLY A 361 -3.76 21.38 0.30
N LEU A 362 -2.57 21.07 -0.22
CA LEU A 362 -2.19 21.31 -1.61
C LEU A 362 -1.65 20.03 -2.25
N TRP A 363 -1.91 19.90 -3.53
CA TRP A 363 -1.33 18.93 -4.42
C TRP A 363 0.04 19.40 -4.93
N PHE A 364 1.00 18.48 -5.02
CA PHE A 364 2.32 18.69 -5.59
C PHE A 364 2.70 17.51 -6.49
N GLU A 365 3.45 17.77 -7.56
CA GLU A 365 4.11 16.78 -8.41
C GLU A 365 5.60 17.13 -8.50
N PRO A 366 6.36 16.94 -7.41
CA PRO A 366 7.73 17.45 -7.28
C PRO A 366 8.72 16.70 -8.17
N GLU A 367 8.36 15.50 -8.62
CA GLU A 367 9.23 14.65 -9.42
C GLU A 367 9.17 14.98 -10.91
N ARG A 368 8.03 15.45 -11.40
CA ARG A 368 7.86 15.85 -12.80
C ARG A 368 8.23 17.31 -13.00
N VAL A 369 9.03 17.57 -14.05
CA VAL A 369 9.45 18.93 -14.44
C VAL A 369 9.17 19.12 -15.92
N VAL A 370 8.55 20.25 -16.28
CA VAL A 370 8.37 20.64 -17.68
C VAL A 370 9.50 21.58 -18.08
N ALA A 371 10.07 21.33 -19.25
CA ALA A 371 11.16 22.17 -19.80
C ALA A 371 10.73 23.63 -19.94
N GLY A 372 11.58 24.55 -19.51
CA GLY A 372 11.30 25.99 -19.54
C GLY A 372 10.59 26.53 -18.27
N THR A 373 10.15 25.69 -17.34
CA THR A 373 9.67 26.12 -16.03
C THR A 373 10.77 26.72 -15.17
N GLU A 374 10.40 27.38 -14.07
CA GLU A 374 11.34 28.03 -13.16
C GLU A 374 12.40 27.08 -12.63
N PHE A 375 11.97 25.90 -12.15
CA PHE A 375 12.88 24.87 -11.65
C PHE A 375 13.93 24.49 -12.71
N HIS A 376 13.50 24.18 -13.93
CA HIS A 376 14.42 23.80 -15.00
C HIS A 376 15.36 24.95 -15.42
N ARG A 377 14.88 26.20 -15.48
CA ARG A 377 15.72 27.36 -15.84
C ARG A 377 16.78 27.69 -14.80
N LEU A 378 16.44 27.51 -13.53
CA LEU A 378 17.37 27.78 -12.41
C LEU A 378 18.34 26.62 -12.15
N HIS A 379 17.91 25.38 -12.41
CA HIS A 379 18.64 24.19 -12.06
C HIS A 379 18.59 23.14 -13.18
N PRO A 380 19.15 23.42 -14.35
CA PRO A 380 19.13 22.49 -15.49
C PRO A 380 19.93 21.19 -15.25
N ASP A 381 20.85 21.21 -14.29
CA ASP A 381 21.66 20.08 -13.84
C ASP A 381 20.99 19.20 -12.77
N TRP A 382 19.80 19.61 -12.29
CA TRP A 382 19.04 18.87 -11.30
C TRP A 382 17.99 17.94 -11.92
N VAL A 383 17.93 17.84 -13.23
CA VAL A 383 16.96 17.01 -13.92
C VAL A 383 17.62 15.88 -14.69
N LEU A 384 16.91 14.76 -14.78
CA LEU A 384 17.25 13.61 -15.61
C LEU A 384 16.43 13.66 -16.90
N THR A 385 17.02 13.16 -17.99
CA THR A 385 16.36 13.00 -19.29
C THR A 385 16.31 11.51 -19.67
N ASP A 386 15.41 11.14 -20.57
CA ASP A 386 15.36 9.80 -21.14
C ASP A 386 16.13 9.66 -22.47
N GLY A 387 16.88 10.71 -22.85
CA GLY A 387 17.72 10.73 -24.04
C GLY A 387 16.97 11.00 -25.36
N ARG A 388 15.65 11.17 -25.34
CA ARG A 388 14.88 11.46 -26.56
C ARG A 388 15.06 12.92 -27.00
N PRO A 389 15.33 13.20 -28.29
CA PRO A 389 15.43 14.56 -28.78
C PRO A 389 14.11 15.34 -28.61
N GLY A 390 14.21 16.60 -28.19
CA GLY A 390 13.05 17.52 -28.06
C GLY A 390 12.14 17.18 -26.87
N GLN A 391 12.64 16.46 -25.91
CA GLN A 391 11.91 16.09 -24.69
C GLN A 391 11.49 17.34 -23.91
N THR A 392 10.19 17.41 -23.57
CA THR A 392 9.62 18.52 -22.79
C THR A 392 9.31 18.12 -21.35
N THR A 393 9.18 16.83 -21.06
CA THR A 393 8.99 16.30 -19.70
C THR A 393 10.32 15.77 -19.19
N LEU A 394 10.74 16.21 -18.03
CA LEU A 394 11.99 15.90 -17.36
C LEU A 394 11.68 15.32 -15.98
N LEU A 395 12.64 14.63 -15.39
CA LEU A 395 12.52 14.05 -14.04
C LEU A 395 13.46 14.79 -13.08
N ALA A 396 12.93 15.41 -12.02
CA ALA A 396 13.76 15.99 -10.96
C ALA A 396 14.58 14.89 -10.26
N ASN A 397 15.88 15.08 -10.18
CA ASN A 397 16.79 14.05 -9.63
C ASN A 397 16.77 14.04 -8.08
N PHE A 398 15.82 13.33 -7.48
CA PHE A 398 15.74 13.16 -6.02
C PHE A 398 16.94 12.44 -5.40
N GLY A 399 17.83 11.86 -6.20
CA GLY A 399 19.14 11.39 -5.75
C GLY A 399 20.06 12.51 -5.27
N LEU A 400 19.79 13.77 -5.65
CA LEU A 400 20.52 14.96 -5.21
C LEU A 400 19.87 15.54 -3.95
N ARG A 401 20.69 15.82 -2.95
CA ARG A 401 20.23 16.44 -1.69
C ARG A 401 19.66 17.83 -1.91
N GLU A 402 20.22 18.60 -2.83
CA GLU A 402 19.79 19.92 -3.22
C GLU A 402 18.35 19.94 -3.74
N VAL A 403 17.96 18.93 -4.52
CA VAL A 403 16.58 18.76 -5.00
C VAL A 403 15.62 18.50 -3.84
N GLN A 404 16.00 17.60 -2.92
CA GLN A 404 15.20 17.31 -1.73
C GLN A 404 15.02 18.56 -0.85
N GLU A 405 16.09 19.34 -0.63
CA GLU A 405 16.06 20.60 0.14
C GLU A 405 15.18 21.65 -0.53
N HIS A 406 15.26 21.78 -1.86
CA HIS A 406 14.46 22.72 -2.63
C HIS A 406 12.97 22.47 -2.44
N PHE A 407 12.51 21.25 -2.72
CA PHE A 407 11.09 20.89 -2.55
C PHE A 407 10.62 20.93 -1.09
N PHE A 408 11.46 20.51 -0.16
CA PHE A 408 11.15 20.65 1.25
C PHE A 408 10.93 22.11 1.64
N THR A 409 11.74 23.03 1.13
CA THR A 409 11.65 24.47 1.42
C THR A 409 10.35 25.06 0.86
N ILE A 410 9.96 24.68 -0.37
CA ILE A 410 8.69 25.09 -1.00
C ILE A 410 7.52 24.64 -0.12
N VAL A 411 7.43 23.35 0.20
CA VAL A 411 6.34 22.82 1.01
C VAL A 411 6.31 23.45 2.39
N LYS A 412 7.49 23.64 3.03
CA LYS A 412 7.61 24.32 4.31
C LYS A 412 7.08 25.76 4.27
N GLY A 413 7.22 26.46 3.15
CA GLY A 413 6.65 27.79 2.98
C GLY A 413 5.13 27.81 3.13
N PHE A 414 4.44 26.82 2.59
CA PHE A 414 2.97 26.68 2.74
C PHE A 414 2.54 26.27 4.15
N MET A 415 3.43 25.69 4.94
CA MET A 415 3.14 25.30 6.33
C MET A 415 2.74 26.49 7.21
N ALA A 416 3.17 27.69 6.88
CA ALA A 416 2.81 28.91 7.60
C ALA A 416 1.34 29.33 7.39
N LEU A 417 0.64 28.77 6.40
CA LEU A 417 -0.76 29.09 6.13
C LEU A 417 -1.68 28.53 7.25
N PRO A 418 -2.75 29.25 7.61
CA PRO A 418 -3.72 28.78 8.59
C PRO A 418 -4.29 27.41 8.20
N GLY A 419 -4.27 26.45 9.16
CA GLY A 419 -4.87 25.13 8.95
C GLY A 419 -4.17 24.24 7.92
N PHE A 420 -3.06 24.66 7.30
CA PHE A 420 -2.35 23.84 6.34
C PHE A 420 -1.67 22.65 7.04
N ARG A 421 -2.24 21.46 6.82
CA ARG A 421 -1.76 20.20 7.42
C ARG A 421 -1.99 19.01 6.51
N PHE A 422 -2.16 19.21 5.18
CA PHE A 422 -2.32 18.12 4.23
C PHE A 422 -1.43 18.32 3.01
N TYR A 423 -0.54 17.39 2.77
CA TYR A 423 0.34 17.31 1.62
C TYR A 423 -0.13 16.14 0.73
N ARG A 424 -0.51 16.42 -0.53
CA ARG A 424 -0.80 15.39 -1.53
C ARG A 424 0.31 15.39 -2.56
N GLN A 425 0.97 14.25 -2.73
CA GLN A 425 1.96 14.05 -3.79
C GLN A 425 1.36 13.21 -4.91
N ASP A 426 1.58 13.63 -6.14
CA ASP A 426 1.25 12.88 -7.35
C ASP A 426 2.49 12.64 -8.18
N PHE A 427 2.40 11.69 -9.14
CA PHE A 427 3.48 11.37 -10.05
C PHE A 427 2.94 10.80 -11.37
N ASN A 428 2.79 11.65 -12.40
CA ASN A 428 2.11 11.35 -13.65
C ASN A 428 3.06 11.05 -14.80
N MET A 429 4.11 10.26 -14.55
CA MET A 429 5.04 9.79 -15.57
C MET A 429 5.72 8.49 -15.15
N ASP A 430 6.27 7.76 -16.12
CA ASP A 430 7.08 6.57 -15.89
C ASP A 430 8.57 6.96 -15.82
N PRO A 431 9.23 6.77 -14.65
CA PRO A 431 10.61 7.25 -14.46
C PRO A 431 11.70 6.28 -14.96
N LEU A 432 11.36 5.04 -15.32
CA LEU A 432 12.32 3.96 -15.56
C LEU A 432 13.35 4.30 -16.63
N ASP A 433 12.90 4.85 -17.77
CA ASP A 433 13.80 5.21 -18.89
C ASP A 433 14.74 6.34 -18.50
N TYR A 434 14.28 7.28 -17.65
CA TYR A 434 15.11 8.36 -17.13
C TYR A 434 16.25 7.84 -16.25
N TRP A 435 15.96 6.89 -15.36
CA TRP A 435 17.00 6.29 -14.52
C TRP A 435 18.02 5.52 -15.35
N ARG A 436 17.54 4.66 -16.25
CA ARG A 436 18.41 3.78 -17.07
C ARG A 436 19.28 4.57 -18.05
N HIS A 437 18.74 5.64 -18.63
CA HIS A 437 19.52 6.50 -19.54
C HIS A 437 20.68 7.22 -18.84
N ASN A 438 20.53 7.52 -17.55
CA ASN A 438 21.53 8.25 -16.78
C ASN A 438 22.49 7.34 -16.01
N ASP A 439 22.36 6.03 -16.12
CA ASP A 439 23.31 5.08 -15.57
C ASP A 439 24.55 4.93 -16.50
N ALA A 440 25.75 4.98 -15.92
CA ALA A 440 26.94 4.55 -16.64
C ALA A 440 26.93 3.02 -16.84
N PRO A 441 27.67 2.47 -17.84
CA PRO A 441 27.65 1.04 -18.15
C PRO A 441 28.01 0.12 -16.95
N ASP A 442 28.88 0.58 -16.06
CA ASP A 442 29.29 -0.11 -14.84
C ASP A 442 28.55 0.37 -13.57
N ARG A 443 27.44 1.12 -13.74
CA ARG A 443 26.67 1.71 -12.65
C ARG A 443 25.16 1.47 -12.83
N GLN A 444 24.76 0.41 -13.53
CA GLN A 444 23.35 0.15 -13.85
C GLN A 444 22.52 -0.16 -12.60
N GLY A 445 21.46 0.63 -12.41
CA GLY A 445 20.53 0.58 -11.27
C GLY A 445 20.88 1.55 -10.14
N ILE A 446 22.04 2.22 -10.19
CA ILE A 446 22.47 3.18 -9.14
C ILE A 446 21.62 4.45 -9.16
N THR A 447 21.29 4.96 -10.34
CA THR A 447 20.46 6.20 -10.46
C THR A 447 19.09 5.97 -9.81
N GLU A 448 18.45 4.82 -10.06
CA GLU A 448 17.21 4.43 -9.40
C GLU A 448 17.38 4.30 -7.87
N MET A 449 18.43 3.58 -7.40
CA MET A 449 18.67 3.41 -5.96
C MET A 449 18.79 4.76 -5.25
N ARG A 450 19.62 5.65 -5.77
CA ARG A 450 19.82 6.99 -5.19
C ARG A 450 18.55 7.84 -5.22
N TYR A 451 17.82 7.78 -6.35
CA TYR A 451 16.56 8.48 -6.50
C TYR A 451 15.55 8.03 -5.46
N ILE A 452 15.33 6.72 -5.31
CA ILE A 452 14.36 6.15 -4.37
C ILE A 452 14.78 6.40 -2.91
N GLU A 453 16.06 6.25 -2.57
CA GLU A 453 16.56 6.58 -1.23
C GLU A 453 16.38 8.08 -0.91
N GLY A 454 16.63 8.94 -1.87
CA GLY A 454 16.43 10.38 -1.74
C GLY A 454 14.96 10.78 -1.58
N LEU A 455 14.06 10.13 -2.32
CA LEU A 455 12.61 10.29 -2.19
C LEU A 455 12.14 9.85 -0.79
N TYR A 456 12.65 8.73 -0.28
CA TYR A 456 12.35 8.29 1.09
C TYR A 456 12.87 9.28 2.13
N ALA A 457 14.07 9.82 1.97
CA ALA A 457 14.62 10.81 2.88
C ALA A 457 13.79 12.11 2.91
N TYR A 458 13.30 12.53 1.75
CA TYR A 458 12.39 13.67 1.63
C TYR A 458 11.06 13.41 2.37
N TRP A 459 10.41 12.27 2.14
CA TRP A 459 9.17 11.91 2.82
C TRP A 459 9.34 11.73 4.33
N ASP A 460 10.43 11.09 4.76
CA ASP A 460 10.75 10.90 6.18
C ASP A 460 10.95 12.26 6.88
N ARG A 461 11.58 13.22 6.20
CA ARG A 461 11.74 14.58 6.69
C ARG A 461 10.42 15.34 6.79
N LEU A 462 9.52 15.21 5.80
CA LEU A 462 8.17 15.77 5.88
C LEU A 462 7.41 15.19 7.09
N ALA A 463 7.48 13.88 7.29
CA ALA A 463 6.81 13.19 8.39
C ALA A 463 7.36 13.62 9.76
N ALA A 464 8.67 13.77 9.87
CA ALA A 464 9.34 14.22 11.12
C ALA A 464 9.01 15.69 11.44
N THR A 465 8.93 16.53 10.42
CA THR A 465 8.61 17.96 10.58
C THR A 465 7.13 18.19 10.90
N TRP A 466 6.26 17.33 10.38
CA TRP A 466 4.80 17.39 10.54
C TRP A 466 4.22 16.09 11.08
N PRO A 467 4.42 15.75 12.32
CA PRO A 467 3.88 14.52 12.90
C PRO A 467 2.33 14.51 12.96
N ASP A 468 1.69 15.69 12.95
CA ASP A 468 0.24 15.88 12.90
C ASP A 468 -0.31 16.04 11.47
N GLY A 469 0.57 16.11 10.47
CA GLY A 469 0.20 16.30 9.08
C GLY A 469 -0.38 15.04 8.44
N LEU A 470 -1.36 15.25 7.56
CA LEU A 470 -1.82 14.24 6.62
C LEU A 470 -0.94 14.28 5.37
N ARG A 471 -0.69 13.10 4.82
CA ARG A 471 0.02 12.95 3.55
C ARG A 471 -0.72 11.91 2.73
N GLU A 472 -0.92 12.18 1.44
CA GLU A 472 -1.53 11.26 0.50
C GLU A 472 -0.58 11.01 -0.67
N GLU A 473 -0.39 9.75 -1.00
CA GLU A 473 0.33 9.31 -2.19
C GLU A 473 -0.64 9.06 -3.34
N CYS A 474 -0.33 9.64 -4.47
CA CYS A 474 -0.92 9.37 -5.77
C CYS A 474 0.21 9.22 -6.79
N ALA A 475 0.04 8.37 -7.76
CA ALA A 475 0.96 8.26 -8.90
C ALA A 475 0.18 7.95 -10.17
N SER A 476 -0.66 8.87 -10.62
CA SER A 476 -1.78 8.64 -11.53
C SER A 476 -2.72 7.55 -10.95
N GLY A 477 -3.23 7.80 -9.76
CA GLY A 477 -3.91 6.79 -8.96
C GLY A 477 -2.94 5.87 -8.21
N GLY A 478 -3.32 4.61 -8.05
CA GLY A 478 -2.65 3.62 -7.20
C GLY A 478 -1.39 2.97 -7.79
N ARG A 479 -0.65 3.64 -8.67
CA ARG A 479 0.51 3.03 -9.35
C ARG A 479 1.78 2.97 -8.50
N ARG A 480 1.79 3.55 -7.28
CA ARG A 480 2.95 3.52 -6.37
C ARG A 480 2.55 3.20 -4.94
N ILE A 481 1.85 2.09 -4.77
CA ILE A 481 1.48 1.53 -3.46
C ILE A 481 2.40 0.35 -3.17
N ASP A 482 3.25 0.48 -2.17
CA ASP A 482 4.17 -0.56 -1.72
C ASP A 482 4.45 -0.44 -0.21
N LEU A 483 5.20 -1.39 0.36
CA LEU A 483 5.46 -1.43 1.79
C LEU A 483 6.22 -0.20 2.32
N GLU A 484 7.04 0.47 1.50
CA GLU A 484 7.77 1.68 1.90
C GLU A 484 6.90 2.93 1.81
N THR A 485 5.98 3.02 0.83
CA THR A 485 5.01 4.12 0.77
C THR A 485 4.02 4.05 1.94
N LEU A 486 3.55 2.83 2.31
CA LEU A 486 2.67 2.65 3.47
C LEU A 486 3.27 3.18 4.77
N GLN A 487 4.60 3.08 4.95
CA GLN A 487 5.30 3.57 6.14
C GLN A 487 5.42 5.09 6.22
N ARG A 488 5.27 5.79 5.08
CA ARG A 488 5.50 7.23 4.94
C ARG A 488 4.24 8.03 4.66
N MET A 489 3.31 7.44 3.92
CA MET A 489 2.06 8.06 3.49
C MET A 489 0.87 7.37 4.16
N PRO A 490 0.11 8.06 5.02
CA PRO A 490 -1.04 7.47 5.68
C PRO A 490 -2.25 7.26 4.76
N LEU A 491 -2.25 7.85 3.56
CA LEU A 491 -3.33 7.75 2.58
C LEU A 491 -2.78 7.46 1.20
N HIS A 492 -3.51 6.66 0.42
CA HIS A 492 -3.16 6.28 -0.95
C HIS A 492 -4.40 6.32 -1.83
N GLN A 493 -4.35 7.09 -2.91
CA GLN A 493 -5.41 7.05 -3.90
C GLN A 493 -5.41 5.69 -4.60
N LYS A 494 -6.57 5.03 -4.65
CA LYS A 494 -6.64 3.69 -5.21
C LYS A 494 -6.46 3.65 -6.73
N SER A 495 -7.05 4.62 -7.47
CA SER A 495 -7.07 4.60 -8.93
C SER A 495 -7.50 5.95 -9.48
N ASP A 496 -7.08 6.26 -10.71
CA ASP A 496 -7.64 7.34 -11.53
C ASP A 496 -8.84 6.87 -12.37
N TYR A 497 -9.23 5.62 -12.26
CA TYR A 497 -10.51 5.12 -12.78
C TYR A 497 -11.51 5.04 -11.62
N TRP A 498 -12.46 6.02 -11.53
CA TRP A 498 -13.29 6.24 -10.33
C TRP A 498 -14.74 6.67 -10.62
N PHE A 499 -15.28 6.32 -11.77
CA PHE A 499 -16.67 6.64 -12.14
C PHE A 499 -17.63 5.44 -12.13
N ASP A 500 -17.14 4.25 -11.80
CA ASP A 500 -17.85 2.98 -11.94
C ASP A 500 -17.93 2.27 -10.59
N ASN A 501 -19.16 2.08 -10.11
CA ASN A 501 -19.42 1.50 -8.80
C ASN A 501 -18.93 0.06 -8.68
N GLU A 502 -19.09 -0.75 -9.71
CA GLU A 502 -18.67 -2.16 -9.72
C GLU A 502 -17.14 -2.27 -9.74
N VAL A 503 -16.45 -1.35 -10.41
CA VAL A 503 -14.99 -1.26 -10.38
C VAL A 503 -14.49 -0.77 -9.02
N ASP A 504 -15.19 0.19 -8.38
CA ASP A 504 -14.89 0.60 -7.01
C ASP A 504 -15.01 -0.56 -6.02
N GLN A 505 -16.10 -1.32 -6.10
CA GLN A 505 -16.31 -2.53 -5.28
C GLN A 505 -15.18 -3.55 -5.50
N ALA A 506 -14.86 -3.85 -6.76
CA ALA A 506 -13.85 -4.85 -7.15
C ALA A 506 -12.44 -4.46 -6.70
N SER A 507 -12.02 -3.21 -6.94
CA SER A 507 -10.69 -2.73 -6.55
C SER A 507 -10.53 -2.65 -5.02
N LEU A 508 -11.57 -2.22 -4.30
CA LEU A 508 -11.56 -2.20 -2.83
C LEU A 508 -11.58 -3.61 -2.24
N TRP A 509 -12.30 -4.57 -2.85
CA TRP A 509 -12.23 -5.98 -2.48
C TRP A 509 -10.79 -6.49 -2.55
N SER A 510 -10.10 -6.20 -3.65
CA SER A 510 -8.73 -6.69 -3.89
C SER A 510 -7.70 -6.06 -2.97
N LEU A 511 -7.73 -4.74 -2.81
CA LEU A 511 -6.83 -4.02 -1.91
C LEU A 511 -7.04 -4.44 -0.45
N SER A 512 -8.29 -4.72 -0.05
CA SER A 512 -8.63 -5.16 1.29
C SER A 512 -8.01 -6.50 1.68
N GLN A 513 -7.51 -7.30 0.74
CA GLN A 513 -6.76 -8.51 1.07
C GLN A 513 -5.47 -8.21 1.84
N TYR A 514 -4.82 -7.08 1.56
CA TYR A 514 -3.50 -6.74 2.10
C TYR A 514 -3.49 -5.45 2.90
N LEU A 515 -4.32 -4.48 2.54
CA LEU A 515 -4.28 -3.14 3.11
C LEU A 515 -5.43 -2.87 4.08
N PRO A 516 -5.18 -2.28 5.26
CA PRO A 516 -6.23 -1.64 6.05
C PRO A 516 -6.92 -0.55 5.22
N ASN A 517 -8.25 -0.53 5.23
CA ASN A 517 -9.03 0.38 4.38
C ASN A 517 -8.93 1.85 4.80
N SER A 518 -8.40 2.15 6.00
CA SER A 518 -8.06 3.51 6.40
C SER A 518 -6.92 4.13 5.58
N LEU A 519 -6.12 3.32 4.91
CA LEU A 519 -4.98 3.77 4.09
C LEU A 519 -5.36 4.06 2.63
N VAL A 520 -6.59 3.74 2.22
CA VAL A 520 -7.05 3.84 0.84
C VAL A 520 -8.05 4.98 0.73
N THR A 521 -7.99 5.77 -0.34
CA THR A 521 -8.95 6.85 -0.61
C THR A 521 -9.78 6.54 -1.86
N ALA A 522 -11.07 6.91 -1.84
CA ALA A 522 -11.99 6.70 -2.97
C ALA A 522 -12.97 7.87 -3.13
N PRO A 523 -13.15 8.39 -4.36
CA PRO A 523 -14.14 9.42 -4.65
C PRO A 523 -15.56 8.88 -4.61
N LEU A 524 -16.46 9.57 -3.89
CA LEU A 524 -17.89 9.31 -3.89
C LEU A 524 -18.58 10.26 -4.88
N THR A 525 -18.92 9.75 -6.07
CA THR A 525 -19.36 10.57 -7.20
C THR A 525 -20.85 10.86 -7.23
N ARG A 526 -21.70 9.95 -6.72
CA ARG A 526 -23.16 10.08 -6.76
C ARG A 526 -23.77 10.15 -5.36
N LEU A 527 -24.92 10.80 -5.27
CA LEU A 527 -25.64 11.03 -4.01
C LEU A 527 -26.72 9.96 -3.78
N ASP A 528 -26.34 8.68 -3.90
CA ASP A 528 -27.22 7.53 -3.70
C ASP A 528 -26.57 6.44 -2.84
N ASP A 529 -27.38 5.51 -2.29
CA ASP A 529 -26.90 4.46 -1.38
C ASP A 529 -25.99 3.45 -2.06
N TYR A 530 -26.23 3.13 -3.35
CA TYR A 530 -25.45 2.16 -4.07
C TYR A 530 -24.02 2.67 -4.28
N SER A 531 -23.87 3.89 -4.77
CA SER A 531 -22.56 4.54 -4.95
C SER A 531 -21.86 4.78 -3.62
N PHE A 532 -22.58 5.21 -2.59
CA PHE A 532 -22.04 5.40 -1.25
C PHE A 532 -21.46 4.10 -0.69
N ARG A 533 -22.20 2.99 -0.75
CA ARG A 533 -21.76 1.69 -0.24
C ARG A 533 -20.63 1.10 -1.08
N SER A 534 -20.62 1.35 -2.40
CA SER A 534 -19.54 0.92 -3.30
C SER A 534 -18.17 1.52 -2.94
N THR A 535 -18.14 2.73 -2.39
CA THR A 535 -16.91 3.43 -1.98
C THR A 535 -16.68 3.46 -0.47
N LEU A 536 -17.63 2.99 0.33
CA LEU A 536 -17.61 3.09 1.81
C LEU A 536 -16.36 2.46 2.44
N ALA A 537 -15.80 1.43 1.80
CA ALA A 537 -14.62 0.73 2.28
C ALA A 537 -13.29 1.49 2.04
N ALA A 538 -13.30 2.82 2.22
CA ALA A 538 -12.13 3.69 2.05
C ALA A 538 -12.26 4.97 2.90
N SER A 539 -11.22 5.81 2.95
CA SER A 539 -11.36 7.23 3.27
C SER A 539 -12.12 7.90 2.12
N LEU A 540 -13.23 8.58 2.42
CA LEU A 540 -14.14 9.08 1.39
C LEU A 540 -13.77 10.48 0.92
N ILE A 541 -13.86 10.68 -0.39
CA ILE A 541 -13.73 11.97 -1.06
C ILE A 541 -15.08 12.31 -1.74
N PRO A 542 -16.01 13.01 -1.08
CA PRO A 542 -17.21 13.51 -1.74
C PRO A 542 -16.83 14.37 -2.95
N ALA A 543 -17.29 13.93 -4.13
CA ALA A 543 -16.97 14.53 -5.42
C ALA A 543 -18.12 15.38 -5.97
N TRP A 544 -18.96 15.89 -5.09
CA TRP A 544 -20.20 16.59 -5.42
C TRP A 544 -19.96 18.07 -5.70
N ILE A 545 -20.86 18.69 -6.45
CA ILE A 545 -20.94 20.15 -6.61
C ILE A 545 -21.85 20.68 -5.49
N ALA A 546 -21.33 20.72 -4.27
CA ALA A 546 -22.15 21.03 -3.08
C ALA A 546 -22.65 22.50 -3.03
N ASP A 547 -22.02 23.38 -3.81
CA ASP A 547 -22.42 24.78 -3.98
C ASP A 547 -23.40 25.01 -5.15
N ALA A 548 -23.84 23.93 -5.83
CA ALA A 548 -24.80 24.05 -6.92
C ALA A 548 -26.21 24.35 -6.40
N PRO A 549 -27.00 25.18 -7.10
CA PRO A 549 -28.40 25.38 -6.78
C PRO A 549 -29.17 24.06 -6.75
N GLY A 550 -29.93 23.84 -5.66
CA GLY A 550 -30.75 22.62 -5.51
C GLY A 550 -29.97 21.36 -5.08
N PHE A 551 -28.73 21.50 -4.65
CA PHE A 551 -28.00 20.36 -4.06
C PHE A 551 -28.72 19.83 -2.82
N ASP A 552 -28.97 18.51 -2.76
CA ASP A 552 -29.65 17.86 -1.64
C ASP A 552 -28.71 17.69 -0.44
N LEU A 553 -28.60 18.76 0.34
CA LEU A 553 -27.75 18.83 1.53
C LEU A 553 -28.19 17.83 2.62
N GLU A 554 -29.50 17.57 2.75
CA GLU A 554 -30.00 16.62 3.74
C GLU A 554 -29.62 15.19 3.41
N ARG A 555 -29.75 14.81 2.14
CA ARG A 555 -29.33 13.50 1.66
C ARG A 555 -27.82 13.31 1.84
N ALA A 556 -27.04 14.31 1.46
CA ALA A 556 -25.57 14.29 1.63
C ALA A 556 -25.20 14.08 3.12
N ARG A 557 -25.84 14.83 4.03
CA ARG A 557 -25.60 14.71 5.47
C ARG A 557 -25.91 13.30 5.97
N LYS A 558 -27.05 12.71 5.58
CA LYS A 558 -27.42 11.34 5.98
C LYS A 558 -26.36 10.32 5.59
N LEU A 559 -25.84 10.38 4.36
CA LEU A 559 -24.80 9.47 3.89
C LEU A 559 -23.49 9.65 4.69
N LEU A 560 -23.06 10.90 4.91
CA LEU A 560 -21.81 11.18 5.62
C LEU A 560 -21.90 10.89 7.12
N ASP A 561 -23.08 11.07 7.75
CA ASP A 561 -23.30 10.65 9.14
C ASP A 561 -23.26 9.13 9.28
N ARG A 562 -23.82 8.40 8.30
CA ARG A 562 -23.70 6.94 8.23
C ARG A 562 -22.23 6.50 8.11
N TYR A 563 -21.45 7.17 7.25
CA TYR A 563 -20.02 6.91 7.14
C TYR A 563 -19.30 7.09 8.48
N ARG A 564 -19.52 8.20 9.18
CA ARG A 564 -18.88 8.46 10.48
C ARG A 564 -19.24 7.40 11.51
N ALA A 565 -20.48 6.90 11.48
CA ALA A 565 -20.94 5.87 12.41
C ALA A 565 -20.23 4.53 12.22
N VAL A 566 -19.80 4.19 10.99
CA VAL A 566 -19.24 2.84 10.67
C VAL A 566 -17.77 2.84 10.31
N ARG A 567 -17.14 3.98 10.00
CA ARG A 567 -15.74 4.04 9.49
C ARG A 567 -14.71 3.41 10.44
N HIS A 568 -14.98 3.38 11.75
CA HIS A 568 -14.11 2.73 12.73
C HIS A 568 -14.02 1.20 12.57
N LEU A 569 -14.95 0.60 11.85
CA LEU A 569 -14.97 -0.83 11.54
C LEU A 569 -13.97 -1.18 10.43
N LEU A 570 -13.62 -0.22 9.58
CA LEU A 570 -12.74 -0.40 8.41
C LEU A 570 -11.29 -0.75 8.77
N VAL A 571 -10.87 -0.53 10.01
CA VAL A 571 -9.54 -0.91 10.51
C VAL A 571 -9.52 -2.33 11.10
N GLY A 572 -10.65 -3.02 11.11
CA GLY A 572 -10.81 -4.39 11.58
C GLY A 572 -10.31 -5.46 10.61
N ALA A 573 -10.52 -6.71 11.00
CA ALA A 573 -10.38 -7.85 10.11
C ALA A 573 -11.34 -7.71 8.92
N TRP A 574 -10.90 -8.11 7.74
CA TRP A 574 -11.70 -8.14 6.53
C TRP A 574 -11.80 -9.57 6.01
N TYR A 575 -12.99 -9.96 5.59
CA TYR A 575 -13.26 -11.27 5.02
C TYR A 575 -14.15 -11.14 3.78
N PRO A 576 -13.79 -11.77 2.65
CA PRO A 576 -14.72 -11.92 1.54
C PRO A 576 -15.78 -12.95 1.93
N LEU A 577 -17.04 -12.59 1.83
CA LEU A 577 -18.16 -13.52 2.05
C LEU A 577 -18.57 -14.22 0.76
N LEU A 578 -18.26 -13.61 -0.39
CA LEU A 578 -18.43 -14.18 -1.73
C LEU A 578 -17.11 -14.06 -2.51
N PRO A 579 -16.89 -14.92 -3.51
CA PRO A 579 -15.74 -14.83 -4.40
C PRO A 579 -15.67 -13.47 -5.10
N TYR A 580 -14.46 -13.07 -5.49
CA TYR A 580 -14.26 -11.93 -6.37
C TYR A 580 -15.00 -12.13 -7.69
N SER A 581 -15.77 -11.12 -8.11
CA SER A 581 -16.39 -11.08 -9.44
C SER A 581 -16.63 -9.63 -9.88
N ARG A 582 -16.47 -9.41 -11.19
CA ARG A 582 -16.86 -8.17 -11.89
C ARG A 582 -18.04 -8.40 -12.83
N SER A 583 -18.63 -9.58 -12.80
CA SER A 583 -19.78 -9.92 -13.62
C SER A 583 -21.02 -9.15 -13.15
N ALA A 584 -21.72 -8.53 -14.10
CA ALA A 584 -23.02 -7.89 -13.82
C ALA A 584 -24.10 -8.90 -13.35
N ARG A 585 -23.85 -10.21 -13.48
CA ARG A 585 -24.76 -11.29 -13.10
C ARG A 585 -24.55 -11.81 -11.68
N ASP A 586 -23.46 -11.41 -11.03
CA ASP A 586 -23.08 -11.96 -9.74
C ASP A 586 -23.48 -11.05 -8.57
N TRP A 587 -23.23 -11.53 -7.37
CA TRP A 587 -23.28 -10.79 -6.14
C TRP A 587 -21.87 -10.54 -5.63
N MET A 588 -21.70 -9.46 -4.85
CA MET A 588 -20.51 -9.24 -4.03
C MET A 588 -20.91 -9.03 -2.57
N ALA A 589 -20.15 -9.63 -1.67
CA ALA A 589 -20.33 -9.43 -0.24
C ALA A 589 -18.99 -9.48 0.48
N VAL A 590 -18.79 -8.53 1.40
CA VAL A 590 -17.61 -8.46 2.27
C VAL A 590 -18.01 -8.15 3.70
N GLN A 591 -17.20 -8.61 4.65
CA GLN A 591 -17.38 -8.38 6.07
C GLN A 591 -16.18 -7.63 6.64
N PHE A 592 -16.46 -6.62 7.48
CA PHE A 592 -15.48 -6.03 8.38
C PHE A 592 -15.84 -6.40 9.82
N HIS A 593 -14.86 -6.84 10.61
CA HIS A 593 -15.08 -7.28 11.99
C HIS A 593 -14.04 -6.71 12.95
N ARG A 594 -14.50 -6.16 14.05
CA ARG A 594 -13.72 -5.65 15.18
C ARG A 594 -13.93 -6.57 16.39
N PRO A 595 -13.11 -7.63 16.52
CA PRO A 595 -13.29 -8.61 17.62
C PRO A 595 -13.09 -7.97 19.00
N ASP A 596 -12.29 -6.91 19.09
CA ASP A 596 -12.06 -6.12 20.30
C ASP A 596 -13.29 -5.32 20.76
N LEU A 597 -14.20 -4.99 19.84
CA LEU A 597 -15.46 -4.30 20.13
C LEU A 597 -16.68 -5.23 20.10
N GLY A 598 -16.53 -6.44 19.55
CA GLY A 598 -17.66 -7.32 19.26
C GLY A 598 -18.59 -6.77 18.19
N GLU A 599 -18.08 -5.92 17.30
CA GLU A 599 -18.83 -5.20 16.27
C GLU A 599 -18.32 -5.51 14.87
N GLY A 600 -19.18 -5.31 13.88
CA GLY A 600 -18.80 -5.38 12.49
C GLY A 600 -19.88 -4.90 11.54
N MET A 601 -19.57 -5.01 10.25
CA MET A 601 -20.51 -4.69 9.18
C MET A 601 -20.35 -5.64 7.99
N ILE A 602 -21.41 -5.76 7.22
CA ILE A 602 -21.46 -6.45 5.93
C ILE A 602 -21.83 -5.41 4.88
N LEU A 603 -21.06 -5.36 3.79
CA LEU A 603 -21.43 -4.67 2.56
C LEU A 603 -21.87 -5.72 1.56
N LEU A 604 -23.11 -5.61 1.08
CA LEU A 604 -23.76 -6.56 0.19
C LEU A 604 -24.20 -5.83 -1.08
N PHE A 605 -23.89 -6.42 -2.24
CA PHE A 605 -24.24 -5.88 -3.55
C PHE A 605 -24.84 -6.97 -4.42
N ARG A 606 -25.99 -6.67 -5.04
CA ARG A 606 -26.58 -7.43 -6.12
C ARG A 606 -26.40 -6.65 -7.40
N HIS A 607 -25.63 -7.15 -8.35
CA HIS A 607 -25.37 -6.46 -9.61
C HIS A 607 -26.59 -6.48 -10.56
N ALA A 608 -26.55 -5.60 -11.59
CA ALA A 608 -27.71 -5.22 -12.40
C ALA A 608 -28.40 -6.37 -13.15
N GLU A 609 -27.63 -7.41 -13.53
CA GLU A 609 -28.14 -8.56 -14.29
C GLU A 609 -28.28 -9.83 -13.45
N SER A 610 -28.07 -9.76 -12.12
CA SER A 610 -28.15 -10.95 -11.27
C SER A 610 -29.53 -11.58 -11.31
N PRO A 611 -29.65 -12.87 -11.71
CA PRO A 611 -30.92 -13.56 -11.79
C PRO A 611 -31.47 -13.95 -10.41
N TYR A 612 -30.61 -14.08 -9.42
CA TYR A 612 -30.93 -14.54 -8.08
C TYR A 612 -31.25 -13.36 -7.17
N ARG A 613 -32.32 -13.51 -6.38
CA ARG A 613 -32.80 -12.52 -5.42
C ARG A 613 -32.19 -12.71 -4.03
N THR A 614 -31.68 -13.89 -3.76
CA THR A 614 -31.19 -14.32 -2.46
C THR A 614 -29.78 -14.89 -2.60
N VAL A 615 -28.95 -14.64 -1.61
CA VAL A 615 -27.62 -15.22 -1.48
C VAL A 615 -27.40 -15.72 -0.06
N GLU A 616 -26.67 -16.82 0.07
CA GLU A 616 -26.25 -17.38 1.33
C GLU A 616 -24.79 -17.01 1.60
N VAL A 617 -24.50 -16.53 2.82
CA VAL A 617 -23.16 -16.18 3.27
C VAL A 617 -22.87 -16.80 4.63
N ALA A 618 -21.60 -16.94 4.97
CA ALA A 618 -21.14 -17.37 6.29
C ALA A 618 -20.16 -16.33 6.86
N LEU A 619 -20.53 -15.70 7.96
CA LEU A 619 -19.69 -14.70 8.62
C LEU A 619 -18.50 -15.37 9.32
N ARG A 620 -17.43 -14.61 9.50
CA ARG A 620 -16.19 -15.10 10.11
C ARG A 620 -15.81 -14.32 11.37
N GLY A 621 -15.03 -14.96 12.23
CA GLY A 621 -14.46 -14.31 13.42
C GLY A 621 -15.45 -14.06 14.55
N LEU A 622 -16.71 -14.52 14.44
CA LEU A 622 -17.72 -14.39 15.48
C LEU A 622 -17.56 -15.47 16.55
N LYS A 623 -18.24 -15.30 17.68
CA LYS A 623 -18.37 -16.30 18.73
C LYS A 623 -19.67 -17.07 18.53
N ALA A 624 -19.58 -18.37 18.26
CA ALA A 624 -20.73 -19.21 17.92
C ALA A 624 -21.82 -19.23 19.00
N GLU A 625 -21.40 -19.18 20.26
CA GLU A 625 -22.27 -19.21 21.44
C GLU A 625 -22.95 -17.87 21.77
N ARG A 626 -22.50 -16.78 21.17
CA ARG A 626 -23.03 -15.43 21.42
C ARG A 626 -24.17 -15.06 20.48
N ASN A 627 -25.00 -14.12 20.92
CA ASN A 627 -26.03 -13.50 20.09
C ASN A 627 -25.55 -12.14 19.59
N TYR A 628 -25.96 -11.79 18.39
CA TYR A 628 -25.65 -10.52 17.75
C TYR A 628 -26.96 -9.79 17.39
N ALA A 629 -26.98 -8.49 17.63
CA ALA A 629 -28.02 -7.60 17.10
C ALA A 629 -27.56 -7.08 15.73
N LEU A 630 -28.30 -7.40 14.68
CA LEU A 630 -28.07 -6.96 13.32
C LEU A 630 -29.02 -5.80 13.03
N SER A 631 -28.53 -4.73 12.38
CA SER A 631 -29.33 -3.60 11.89
C SER A 631 -29.17 -3.46 10.40
N PHE A 632 -30.29 -3.50 9.68
CA PHE A 632 -30.36 -3.41 8.21
C PHE A 632 -30.64 -1.96 7.81
N ASP A 633 -29.78 -1.37 7.01
CA ASP A 633 -29.83 0.05 6.67
C ASP A 633 -31.01 0.41 5.75
N ASN A 634 -31.41 -0.48 4.82
CA ASN A 634 -32.52 -0.24 3.89
C ASN A 634 -33.89 -0.24 4.60
N SER A 635 -34.12 -1.17 5.52
CA SER A 635 -35.41 -1.32 6.19
C SER A 635 -35.47 -0.61 7.56
N GLY A 636 -34.32 -0.36 8.19
CA GLY A 636 -34.22 0.06 9.59
C GLY A 636 -34.53 -1.06 10.59
N GLU A 637 -34.78 -2.28 10.13
CA GLU A 637 -35.07 -3.42 10.99
C GLU A 637 -33.86 -3.85 11.83
N THR A 638 -34.15 -4.41 13.00
CA THR A 638 -33.14 -5.03 13.84
C THR A 638 -33.53 -6.47 14.12
N GLN A 639 -32.58 -7.39 13.90
CA GLN A 639 -32.77 -8.81 14.15
C GLN A 639 -31.75 -9.31 15.19
N ARG A 640 -32.17 -10.26 16.01
CA ARG A 640 -31.28 -10.97 16.93
C ARG A 640 -30.99 -12.35 16.36
N VAL A 641 -29.71 -12.63 16.07
CA VAL A 641 -29.27 -13.90 15.47
C VAL A 641 -28.13 -14.48 16.29
N ARG A 642 -28.08 -15.80 16.42
CA ARG A 642 -26.99 -16.49 17.10
C ARG A 642 -25.74 -16.51 16.23
N GLY A 643 -24.58 -16.40 16.84
CA GLY A 643 -23.29 -16.43 16.11
C GLY A 643 -23.09 -17.71 15.31
N ALA A 644 -23.50 -18.87 15.85
CA ALA A 644 -23.44 -20.14 15.10
C ALA A 644 -24.22 -20.10 13.79
N ASP A 645 -25.42 -19.50 13.78
CA ASP A 645 -26.26 -19.39 12.58
C ASP A 645 -25.64 -18.43 11.55
N LEU A 646 -25.10 -17.28 12.02
CA LEU A 646 -24.39 -16.34 11.16
C LEU A 646 -23.12 -16.93 10.54
N MET A 647 -22.45 -17.85 11.23
CA MET A 647 -21.22 -18.48 10.77
C MET A 647 -21.45 -19.69 9.87
N SER A 648 -22.68 -20.17 9.76
CA SER A 648 -23.03 -21.36 8.95
C SER A 648 -23.82 -20.99 7.70
N HIS A 649 -25.04 -20.49 7.86
CA HIS A 649 -26.02 -20.31 6.78
C HIS A 649 -26.83 -19.01 7.01
N PHE A 650 -26.30 -17.89 6.58
CA PHE A 650 -27.01 -16.62 6.70
C PHE A 650 -27.56 -16.19 5.33
N LEU A 651 -28.89 -16.23 5.19
CA LEU A 651 -29.58 -15.86 3.95
C LEU A 651 -29.88 -14.37 3.93
N LEU A 652 -29.49 -13.72 2.80
CA LEU A 652 -29.70 -12.30 2.54
C LEU A 652 -30.44 -12.13 1.21
N SER A 653 -31.41 -11.19 1.18
CA SER A 653 -32.22 -10.93 0.00
C SER A 653 -32.21 -9.45 -0.36
N LEU A 654 -32.13 -9.16 -1.67
CA LEU A 654 -32.29 -7.81 -2.22
C LEU A 654 -33.22 -7.85 -3.43
N ASP A 655 -34.25 -7.01 -3.45
CA ASP A 655 -35.20 -6.92 -4.56
C ASP A 655 -34.66 -6.08 -5.72
N ALA A 656 -34.03 -4.95 -5.39
CA ALA A 656 -33.49 -4.01 -6.36
C ALA A 656 -32.34 -4.60 -7.19
N ARG A 657 -32.21 -4.16 -8.45
CA ARG A 657 -31.10 -4.46 -9.39
C ARG A 657 -30.71 -3.20 -10.17
N PRO A 658 -29.52 -2.62 -10.06
CA PRO A 658 -28.57 -2.97 -9.01
C PRO A 658 -29.12 -2.63 -7.62
N GLY A 659 -28.66 -3.33 -6.60
CA GLY A 659 -29.07 -3.14 -5.22
C GLY A 659 -27.93 -3.35 -4.24
N SER A 660 -28.01 -2.69 -3.10
CA SER A 660 -27.01 -2.85 -2.04
C SER A 660 -27.66 -2.80 -0.65
N GLU A 661 -26.98 -3.38 0.33
CA GLU A 661 -27.33 -3.30 1.74
C GLU A 661 -26.08 -3.08 2.60
N LEU A 662 -26.23 -2.27 3.64
CA LEU A 662 -25.28 -2.16 4.73
C LEU A 662 -25.93 -2.78 5.98
N ILE A 663 -25.34 -3.85 6.49
CA ILE A 663 -25.79 -4.49 7.71
C ILE A 663 -24.71 -4.27 8.76
N THR A 664 -25.02 -3.59 9.84
CA THR A 664 -24.15 -3.49 11.01
C THR A 664 -24.56 -4.53 12.05
N TYR A 665 -23.61 -5.06 12.80
CA TYR A 665 -23.90 -5.99 13.88
C TYR A 665 -23.04 -5.73 15.13
N ARG A 666 -23.62 -6.08 16.30
CA ARG A 666 -22.96 -5.96 17.61
C ARG A 666 -23.26 -7.16 18.47
N GLU A 667 -22.25 -7.71 19.16
CA GLU A 667 -22.42 -8.76 20.19
C GLU A 667 -23.31 -8.24 21.32
N ILE A 668 -24.32 -9.02 21.70
CA ILE A 668 -25.23 -8.70 22.79
C ILE A 668 -24.60 -9.19 24.10
N ALA A 669 -24.38 -8.29 25.05
CA ALA A 669 -23.93 -8.66 26.38
C ALA A 669 -24.96 -9.55 27.07
N GLU A 670 -24.54 -10.67 27.62
CA GLU A 670 -25.41 -11.45 28.51
C GLU A 670 -25.67 -10.65 29.78
N ARG A 671 -26.95 -10.36 30.07
CA ARG A 671 -27.31 -9.90 31.40
C ARG A 671 -27.10 -11.11 32.34
N HIS A 672 -26.05 -11.09 33.14
CA HIS A 672 -26.01 -11.95 34.31
C HIS A 672 -27.20 -11.54 35.20
N HIS A 673 -28.27 -12.35 35.21
CA HIS A 673 -29.23 -12.26 36.27
C HIS A 673 -28.50 -12.68 37.55
N GLN A 674 -28.16 -11.71 38.39
CA GLN A 674 -27.80 -11.91 39.78
C GLN A 674 -29.01 -12.35 40.59
#